data_0c5eb1fdf5fac0b76190298f6f2527ed
#
_entry.id   0c5eb1fdf5fac0b76190298f6f2527ed
#
_cell.length_a   1.000
_cell.length_b   1.000
_cell.length_c   1.000
_cell.angle_alpha   90.00
_cell.angle_beta   90.00
_cell.angle_gamma   90.00
#
_symmetry.space_group_name_H-M   'P 1'
#
loop_
_entity.id
_entity.type
_entity.pdbx_description
1 polymer ?
#
loop_
_entity_poly.entity_id
_entity_poly.type
_entity_poly.pdbx_seq_one_letter_code
_entity_poly.pdbx_strand_id
1 'polypeptide(L)'
;MGGSSHHGRCRGYPARVSDTFPRQYARTQRLTLGEPRTFTISPDGSRVVFTRSHSGSDSVNTLWVLEASTGVEREILNPQSLGTDDVALTPEEMRRRERVREGASGITSYSCNADVTTAVTIVGGQVVVVDLVSGAIHTPAIASGVFDVRLSPDGAHISYIRDSALCVSNREGIERIVAADAANDVTWGLAEFIAAEEMGRYRGYWWSPDSRFLAACRVDNSPVDTWYIADPAHPELPAVEHHYPAAGTNNAIVSLHVFDVDSMTQVDINLGADWEYINSVSWSGGGLIAQTQTRDQRTVTVHRINPADGSTQVVWSDIDDAWVELVPGVPALLPTGLVVTCADREGSRRLIIDGTPVTPTSMQVRSVVSIDNVIVFIANELATPWITEAWSYDTNAQHLRQITEHGGSVSAVGSVDCLMTRVSTLEMDRAEFIVTSPESRHVIASHAETSLVQPNVRIVAVGASKIPVAIVLPHDGNAAQLPVLFDPYGGPHAQRVVASRSAYNSAQWFADQGFVVVIADNAGTPGRGSVCERAVLNDLAAPVLDDQVEVVQALAQLEPRADISRVGIRGWSFGGYLAALAVMRRGDVFHAAIAGAPVTDWRLYDTHYTERYLGNPSLDDSAYTATSLMNDVSTLNHPLLLIHGLADDNVVAAHSLQLSSALLAAGKPHEVLPLSGVTHMTPQEIVAENLLLHQLHFLQRSLG
;
A
#
# COMPACT_ATOMS: atom_id res chain seq x y z
N MET A 1 28.15 44.97 -55.23
CA MET A 1 28.07 46.11 -54.32
C MET A 1 26.82 45.92 -53.47
N GLY A 2 26.94 45.93 -52.18
CA GLY A 2 25.82 46.00 -51.23
C GLY A 2 25.43 44.67 -50.60
N GLY A 3 26.25 44.17 -49.67
CA GLY A 3 25.86 43.13 -48.72
C GLY A 3 25.01 43.70 -47.61
N SER A 4 23.86 43.07 -47.30
CA SER A 4 23.08 43.36 -46.12
C SER A 4 23.17 42.16 -45.16
N SER A 5 23.84 42.38 -44.06
CA SER A 5 23.96 41.46 -42.94
C SER A 5 22.64 41.39 -42.17
N HIS A 6 21.99 40.22 -42.17
CA HIS A 6 20.88 39.95 -41.27
C HIS A 6 21.42 39.43 -39.92
N HIS A 7 21.37 40.27 -38.92
CA HIS A 7 21.54 39.86 -37.51
C HIS A 7 20.29 39.09 -37.08
N GLY A 8 20.43 37.77 -36.90
CA GLY A 8 19.44 36.92 -36.26
C GLY A 8 19.35 37.29 -34.77
N ARG A 9 18.18 37.83 -34.35
CA ARG A 9 17.83 37.98 -32.94
C ARG A 9 17.65 36.58 -32.35
N CYS A 10 18.49 36.20 -31.42
CA CYS A 10 18.22 35.09 -30.50
C CYS A 10 16.87 35.39 -29.82
N ARG A 11 15.90 34.55 -30.08
CA ARG A 11 14.67 34.51 -29.25
C ARG A 11 15.08 34.08 -27.86
N GLY A 12 14.89 34.95 -26.89
CA GLY A 12 15.04 34.64 -25.48
C GLY A 12 14.13 33.47 -25.12
N TYR A 13 14.62 32.53 -24.34
CA TYR A 13 13.84 31.50 -23.69
C TYR A 13 12.69 32.16 -22.92
N PRO A 14 11.44 31.63 -22.99
CA PRO A 14 10.37 32.16 -22.17
C PRO A 14 10.79 32.10 -20.70
N ALA A 15 10.41 33.15 -19.96
CA ALA A 15 10.59 33.21 -18.51
C ALA A 15 10.13 31.89 -17.89
N ARG A 16 10.87 31.36 -16.91
CA ARG A 16 10.47 30.19 -16.12
C ARG A 16 9.03 30.42 -15.66
N VAL A 17 8.11 29.61 -16.14
CA VAL A 17 6.76 29.56 -15.59
C VAL A 17 6.96 29.20 -14.11
N SER A 18 6.43 30.03 -13.20
CA SER A 18 6.48 29.74 -11.78
C SER A 18 5.83 28.38 -11.55
N ASP A 19 6.53 27.50 -10.83
CA ASP A 19 6.01 26.16 -10.51
C ASP A 19 4.71 26.32 -9.70
N THR A 20 3.68 25.56 -10.06
CA THR A 20 2.41 25.52 -9.33
C THR A 20 2.36 24.26 -8.50
N PHE A 21 1.54 24.20 -7.44
CA PHE A 21 1.42 22.99 -6.63
C PHE A 21 0.99 21.76 -7.46
N PRO A 22 -0.02 21.81 -8.37
CA PRO A 22 -0.34 20.65 -9.20
C PRO A 22 0.84 20.17 -10.03
N ARG A 23 1.65 21.10 -10.59
CA ARG A 23 2.86 20.77 -11.33
C ARG A 23 3.92 20.13 -10.43
N GLN A 24 4.20 20.72 -9.28
CA GLN A 24 5.12 20.14 -8.29
C GLN A 24 4.66 18.76 -7.85
N TYR A 25 3.40 18.63 -7.47
CA TYR A 25 2.81 17.38 -7.01
C TYR A 25 2.96 16.24 -8.03
N ALA A 26 2.74 16.54 -9.31
CA ALA A 26 2.85 15.59 -10.40
C ALA A 26 4.31 15.16 -10.64
N ARG A 27 5.24 16.12 -10.87
CA ARG A 27 6.64 15.82 -11.22
C ARG A 27 7.46 15.21 -10.08
N THR A 28 7.05 15.42 -8.84
CA THR A 28 7.69 14.85 -7.65
C THR A 28 7.02 13.54 -7.19
N GLN A 29 6.10 13.00 -7.98
CA GLN A 29 5.27 11.85 -7.60
C GLN A 29 4.68 12.03 -6.19
N ARG A 30 3.92 13.10 -6.01
CA ARG A 30 3.26 13.44 -4.72
C ARG A 30 4.25 13.81 -3.61
N LEU A 31 5.38 14.42 -3.95
CA LEU A 31 6.46 14.80 -3.01
C LEU A 31 7.17 13.60 -2.35
N THR A 32 7.16 12.44 -3.01
CA THR A 32 7.79 11.23 -2.48
C THR A 32 9.16 10.93 -3.09
N LEU A 33 9.48 11.48 -4.27
CA LEU A 33 10.81 11.34 -4.86
C LEU A 33 11.86 12.01 -3.97
N GLY A 34 13.01 11.37 -3.79
CA GLY A 34 14.08 11.82 -2.91
C GLY A 34 13.90 11.45 -1.43
N GLU A 35 12.76 10.87 -1.01
CA GLU A 35 12.67 10.27 0.31
C GLU A 35 13.47 8.96 0.37
N PRO A 36 14.22 8.70 1.45
CA PRO A 36 14.81 7.38 1.69
C PRO A 36 13.72 6.35 1.97
N ARG A 37 13.88 5.14 1.40
CA ARG A 37 12.88 4.06 1.47
C ARG A 37 13.53 2.68 1.42
N THR A 38 12.74 1.62 1.61
CA THR A 38 13.18 0.23 1.48
C THR A 38 14.38 -0.08 2.39
N PHE A 39 14.20 0.11 3.71
CA PHE A 39 15.30 -0.02 4.67
C PHE A 39 15.60 -1.48 5.03
N THR A 40 16.90 -1.79 5.15
CA THR A 40 17.43 -3.03 5.73
C THR A 40 18.53 -2.67 6.73
N ILE A 41 18.44 -3.21 7.95
CA ILE A 41 19.43 -2.96 9.01
C ILE A 41 20.23 -4.24 9.23
N SER A 42 21.55 -4.13 9.36
CA SER A 42 22.41 -5.27 9.69
C SER A 42 22.09 -5.79 11.10
N PRO A 43 22.23 -7.11 11.36
CA PRO A 43 21.91 -7.68 12.66
C PRO A 43 22.70 -7.07 13.82
N ASP A 44 23.93 -6.62 13.56
CA ASP A 44 24.81 -5.94 14.52
C ASP A 44 24.49 -4.43 14.66
N GLY A 45 23.49 -3.92 13.92
CA GLY A 45 23.10 -2.51 13.91
C GLY A 45 24.13 -1.56 13.29
N SER A 46 25.23 -2.08 12.73
CA SER A 46 26.34 -1.24 12.23
C SER A 46 26.02 -0.52 10.92
N ARG A 47 25.10 -1.05 10.11
CA ARG A 47 24.75 -0.52 8.79
C ARG A 47 23.24 -0.46 8.58
N VAL A 48 22.82 0.61 7.89
CA VAL A 48 21.45 0.77 7.39
C VAL A 48 21.53 0.95 5.88
N VAL A 49 20.96 0.01 5.14
CA VAL A 49 20.85 0.04 3.67
C VAL A 49 19.50 0.61 3.29
N PHE A 50 19.46 1.47 2.28
CA PHE A 50 18.21 2.08 1.81
C PHE A 50 18.32 2.53 0.36
N THR A 51 17.18 2.77 -0.28
CA THR A 51 17.12 3.40 -1.62
C THR A 51 16.71 4.86 -1.49
N ARG A 52 17.27 5.73 -2.35
CA ARG A 52 16.93 7.15 -2.44
C ARG A 52 17.39 7.71 -3.78
N SER A 53 16.63 8.62 -4.39
CA SER A 53 17.07 9.37 -5.55
C SER A 53 17.81 10.66 -5.15
N HIS A 54 18.53 11.27 -6.10
CA HIS A 54 19.40 12.41 -5.83
C HIS A 54 18.65 13.73 -5.61
N SER A 55 17.38 13.81 -6.04
CA SER A 55 16.54 14.98 -5.85
C SER A 55 15.06 14.61 -5.79
N GLY A 56 14.23 15.55 -5.34
CA GLY A 56 12.78 15.40 -5.29
C GLY A 56 12.06 15.38 -6.65
N SER A 57 12.80 15.54 -7.74
CA SER A 57 12.28 15.41 -9.11
C SER A 57 13.00 14.36 -9.95
N ASP A 58 13.93 13.63 -9.35
CA ASP A 58 14.62 12.51 -9.96
C ASP A 58 13.91 11.20 -9.59
N SER A 59 13.39 10.49 -10.59
CA SER A 59 12.71 9.21 -10.36
C SER A 59 13.68 8.03 -10.20
N VAL A 60 14.98 8.19 -10.48
CA VAL A 60 15.95 7.10 -10.44
C VAL A 60 16.49 6.90 -9.03
N ASN A 61 16.03 5.86 -8.37
CA ASN A 61 16.55 5.46 -7.06
C ASN A 61 17.93 4.80 -7.20
N THR A 62 18.84 5.15 -6.29
CA THR A 62 20.15 4.55 -6.11
C THR A 62 20.23 3.82 -4.76
N LEU A 63 21.20 2.94 -4.55
CA LEU A 63 21.38 2.20 -3.30
C LEU A 63 22.40 2.91 -2.41
N TRP A 64 22.03 3.11 -1.16
CA TRP A 64 22.81 3.83 -0.13
C TRP A 64 23.07 2.95 1.07
N VAL A 65 24.16 3.25 1.77
CA VAL A 65 24.50 2.69 3.08
C VAL A 65 24.81 3.83 4.04
N LEU A 66 24.17 3.82 5.20
CA LEU A 66 24.54 4.61 6.38
C LEU A 66 25.38 3.74 7.32
N GLU A 67 26.57 4.20 7.69
CA GLU A 67 27.37 3.62 8.78
C GLU A 67 26.85 4.18 10.12
N ALA A 68 26.20 3.33 10.92
CA ALA A 68 25.48 3.79 12.12
C ALA A 68 26.41 4.36 13.21
N SER A 69 27.67 3.97 13.26
CA SER A 69 28.64 4.53 14.24
C SER A 69 29.10 5.94 13.92
N THR A 70 29.13 6.33 12.64
CA THR A 70 29.68 7.63 12.19
C THR A 70 28.62 8.55 11.61
N GLY A 71 27.46 8.04 11.22
CA GLY A 71 26.43 8.77 10.49
C GLY A 71 26.80 9.10 9.04
N VAL A 72 27.85 8.49 8.50
CA VAL A 72 28.28 8.73 7.11
C VAL A 72 27.41 7.95 6.16
N GLU A 73 26.77 8.66 5.23
CA GLU A 73 26.02 8.07 4.11
C GLU A 73 26.94 7.90 2.90
N ARG A 74 26.87 6.72 2.26
CA ARG A 74 27.60 6.44 1.02
C ARG A 74 26.64 5.90 -0.04
N GLU A 75 26.69 6.45 -1.24
CA GLU A 75 26.07 5.83 -2.41
C GLU A 75 26.91 4.61 -2.82
N ILE A 76 26.28 3.45 -2.89
CA ILE A 76 26.94 2.17 -3.17
C ILE A 76 26.71 1.73 -4.61
N LEU A 77 25.50 1.95 -5.14
CA LEU A 77 25.17 1.57 -6.50
C LEU A 77 24.28 2.63 -7.14
N ASN A 78 24.78 3.17 -8.26
CA ASN A 78 24.01 4.07 -9.12
C ASN A 78 23.70 3.33 -10.44
N PRO A 79 22.43 3.07 -10.76
CA PRO A 79 22.03 2.40 -12.01
C PRO A 79 22.60 3.05 -13.26
N GLN A 80 22.66 4.39 -13.29
CA GLN A 80 23.15 5.16 -14.43
C GLN A 80 24.64 4.90 -14.72
N SER A 81 25.44 4.53 -13.70
CA SER A 81 26.86 4.24 -13.86
C SER A 81 27.12 2.92 -14.59
N LEU A 82 26.11 2.05 -14.70
CA LEU A 82 26.23 0.77 -15.39
C LEU A 82 25.98 0.87 -16.90
N GLY A 83 25.51 2.03 -17.38
CA GLY A 83 25.29 2.28 -18.82
C GLY A 83 24.23 1.36 -19.44
N THR A 84 23.31 0.85 -18.62
CA THR A 84 22.20 0.03 -19.08
C THR A 84 21.10 0.92 -19.64
N ASP A 85 20.64 0.61 -20.86
CA ASP A 85 19.47 1.25 -21.45
C ASP A 85 18.20 0.93 -20.64
N ASP A 86 17.16 1.78 -20.74
CA ASP A 86 15.84 1.50 -20.22
C ASP A 86 15.27 0.26 -20.91
N VAL A 87 15.29 -0.86 -20.19
CA VAL A 87 14.68 -2.12 -20.65
C VAL A 87 13.24 -2.15 -20.15
N ALA A 88 12.33 -2.64 -21.00
CA ALA A 88 10.93 -2.84 -20.61
C ALA A 88 10.85 -3.75 -19.38
N LEU A 89 10.01 -3.36 -18.41
CA LEU A 89 9.77 -4.16 -17.20
C LEU A 89 9.09 -5.48 -17.56
N THR A 90 9.39 -6.53 -16.81
CA THR A 90 8.63 -7.78 -16.93
C THR A 90 7.18 -7.58 -16.48
N PRO A 91 6.21 -8.38 -16.97
CA PRO A 91 4.83 -8.30 -16.53
C PRO A 91 4.67 -8.46 -15.00
N GLU A 92 5.49 -9.31 -14.37
CA GLU A 92 5.51 -9.54 -12.92
C GLU A 92 5.97 -8.28 -12.18
N GLU A 93 7.02 -7.61 -12.66
CA GLU A 93 7.50 -6.36 -12.06
C GLU A 93 6.51 -5.22 -12.23
N MET A 94 5.82 -5.13 -13.39
CA MET A 94 4.76 -4.14 -13.59
C MET A 94 3.62 -4.37 -12.59
N ARG A 95 3.16 -5.62 -12.44
CA ARG A 95 2.13 -5.98 -11.45
C ARG A 95 2.57 -5.68 -10.03
N ARG A 96 3.78 -6.07 -9.65
CA ARG A 96 4.32 -5.76 -8.31
C ARG A 96 4.32 -4.26 -8.04
N ARG A 97 4.81 -3.45 -8.96
CA ARG A 97 4.85 -1.98 -8.81
C ARG A 97 3.46 -1.39 -8.63
N GLU A 98 2.48 -1.89 -9.36
CA GLU A 98 1.07 -1.47 -9.21
C GLU A 98 0.57 -1.77 -7.79
N ARG A 99 0.80 -2.99 -7.26
CA ARG A 99 0.37 -3.41 -5.92
C ARG A 99 1.07 -2.63 -4.79
N VAL A 100 2.38 -2.36 -4.91
CA VAL A 100 3.11 -1.56 -3.90
C VAL A 100 3.07 -0.06 -4.14
N ARG A 101 2.33 0.39 -5.16
CA ARG A 101 2.20 1.81 -5.54
C ARG A 101 3.56 2.47 -5.85
N GLU A 102 4.47 1.76 -6.52
CA GLU A 102 5.82 2.23 -6.85
C GLU A 102 5.88 2.87 -8.24
N GLY A 103 6.08 4.18 -8.26
CA GLY A 103 6.20 4.97 -9.49
C GLY A 103 7.65 5.36 -9.84
N ALA A 104 8.62 5.11 -8.96
CA ALA A 104 10.02 5.43 -9.21
C ALA A 104 10.67 4.42 -10.17
N SER A 105 11.84 4.76 -10.66
CA SER A 105 12.69 3.92 -11.51
C SER A 105 14.02 3.63 -10.83
N GLY A 106 14.95 3.00 -11.54
CA GLY A 106 16.23 2.58 -10.98
C GLY A 106 16.07 1.41 -10.01
N ILE A 107 16.67 1.48 -8.82
CA ILE A 107 16.62 0.42 -7.81
C ILE A 107 15.34 0.58 -6.97
N THR A 108 14.30 -0.17 -7.29
CA THR A 108 13.01 -0.18 -6.59
C THR A 108 12.87 -1.34 -5.59
N SER A 109 13.75 -2.33 -5.71
CA SER A 109 13.85 -3.45 -4.78
C SER A 109 15.27 -4.00 -4.75
N TYR A 110 15.66 -4.57 -3.61
CA TYR A 110 16.92 -5.30 -3.44
C TYR A 110 16.75 -6.35 -2.33
N SER A 111 17.68 -7.26 -2.24
CA SER A 111 17.77 -8.26 -1.16
C SER A 111 19.20 -8.37 -0.66
N CYS A 112 19.37 -8.45 0.66
CA CYS A 112 20.68 -8.64 1.29
C CYS A 112 20.86 -10.09 1.75
N ASN A 113 22.14 -10.50 1.92
CA ASN A 113 22.48 -11.67 2.73
C ASN A 113 22.24 -11.41 4.23
N ALA A 114 22.33 -12.44 5.07
CA ALA A 114 21.97 -12.33 6.49
C ALA A 114 22.77 -11.25 7.24
N ASP A 115 24.07 -11.11 6.96
CA ASP A 115 24.95 -10.14 7.63
C ASP A 115 24.88 -8.72 7.02
N VAL A 116 24.03 -8.54 6.00
CA VAL A 116 23.90 -7.24 5.29
C VAL A 116 25.26 -6.71 4.80
N THR A 117 26.09 -7.61 4.25
CA THR A 117 27.38 -7.28 3.64
C THR A 117 27.33 -7.28 2.12
N THR A 118 26.35 -7.94 1.56
CA THR A 118 26.13 -8.05 0.10
C THR A 118 24.67 -7.85 -0.22
N ALA A 119 24.38 -7.11 -1.28
CA ALA A 119 23.03 -6.95 -1.82
C ALA A 119 22.95 -7.44 -3.26
N VAL A 120 21.76 -7.85 -3.69
CA VAL A 120 21.42 -8.17 -5.07
C VAL A 120 20.20 -7.36 -5.49
N THR A 121 20.21 -6.90 -6.74
CA THR A 121 19.12 -6.15 -7.35
C THR A 121 19.06 -6.38 -8.84
N ILE A 122 18.05 -5.83 -9.52
CA ILE A 122 17.93 -5.83 -10.98
C ILE A 122 18.11 -4.39 -11.48
N VAL A 123 19.03 -4.19 -12.40
CA VAL A 123 19.27 -2.90 -13.07
C VAL A 123 19.29 -3.14 -14.58
N GLY A 124 18.48 -2.42 -15.35
CA GLY A 124 18.39 -2.59 -16.81
C GLY A 124 18.14 -4.04 -17.24
N GLY A 125 17.32 -4.79 -16.48
CA GLY A 125 17.03 -6.20 -16.75
C GLY A 125 18.15 -7.18 -16.38
N GLN A 126 19.28 -6.71 -15.84
CA GLN A 126 20.42 -7.53 -15.42
C GLN A 126 20.47 -7.68 -13.91
N VAL A 127 20.84 -8.85 -13.44
CA VAL A 127 21.11 -9.10 -12.03
C VAL A 127 22.46 -8.48 -11.65
N VAL A 128 22.46 -7.66 -10.61
CA VAL A 128 23.64 -6.98 -10.10
C VAL A 128 23.83 -7.34 -8.64
N VAL A 129 25.02 -7.83 -8.29
CA VAL A 129 25.44 -8.10 -6.92
C VAL A 129 26.43 -7.02 -6.51
N VAL A 130 26.22 -6.44 -5.34
CA VAL A 130 27.08 -5.38 -4.82
C VAL A 130 27.55 -5.71 -3.41
N ASP A 131 28.85 -5.56 -3.17
CA ASP A 131 29.45 -5.61 -1.83
C ASP A 131 29.17 -4.27 -1.11
N LEU A 132 28.43 -4.32 -0.02
CA LEU A 132 27.98 -3.11 0.70
C LEU A 132 29.09 -2.46 1.53
N VAL A 133 30.21 -3.16 1.74
CA VAL A 133 31.36 -2.64 2.48
C VAL A 133 32.33 -1.93 1.54
N SER A 134 32.75 -2.59 0.45
CA SER A 134 33.73 -2.05 -0.50
C SER A 134 33.11 -1.27 -1.67
N GLY A 135 31.84 -1.50 -1.98
CA GLY A 135 31.17 -0.98 -3.17
C GLY A 135 31.52 -1.76 -4.46
N ALA A 136 32.20 -2.91 -4.36
CA ALA A 136 32.52 -3.70 -5.53
C ALA A 136 31.25 -4.31 -6.16
N ILE A 137 31.14 -4.18 -7.48
CA ILE A 137 30.00 -4.64 -8.27
C ILE A 137 30.39 -5.88 -9.06
N HIS A 138 29.50 -6.85 -9.08
CA HIS A 138 29.59 -8.07 -9.87
C HIS A 138 28.29 -8.33 -10.62
N THR A 139 28.36 -8.65 -11.89
CA THR A 139 27.20 -9.02 -12.71
C THR A 139 27.31 -10.51 -13.08
N PRO A 140 26.57 -11.41 -12.41
CA PRO A 140 26.60 -12.84 -12.74
C PRO A 140 26.03 -13.07 -14.15
N ALA A 141 26.42 -14.18 -14.78
CA ALA A 141 25.96 -14.55 -16.12
C ALA A 141 24.53 -15.12 -16.10
N ILE A 142 23.60 -14.41 -15.48
CA ILE A 142 22.18 -14.77 -15.45
C ILE A 142 21.47 -14.07 -16.62
N ALA A 143 20.65 -14.82 -17.37
CA ALA A 143 19.86 -14.26 -18.46
C ALA A 143 18.84 -13.24 -17.95
N SER A 144 18.50 -12.27 -18.79
CA SER A 144 17.46 -11.25 -18.48
C SER A 144 16.06 -11.88 -18.35
N GLY A 145 15.08 -11.07 -17.96
CA GLY A 145 13.70 -11.51 -17.77
C GLY A 145 13.46 -12.17 -16.41
N VAL A 146 14.31 -11.88 -15.42
CA VAL A 146 14.19 -12.37 -14.05
C VAL A 146 13.36 -11.41 -13.19
N PHE A 147 12.70 -11.96 -12.18
CA PHE A 147 11.88 -11.23 -11.22
C PHE A 147 12.20 -11.70 -9.79
N ASP A 148 11.99 -10.82 -8.79
CA ASP A 148 12.15 -11.07 -7.35
C ASP A 148 13.47 -11.75 -6.99
N VAL A 149 14.60 -11.16 -7.44
CA VAL A 149 15.94 -11.67 -7.17
C VAL A 149 16.31 -11.56 -5.69
N ARG A 150 16.85 -12.67 -5.11
CA ARG A 150 17.23 -12.72 -3.69
C ARG A 150 18.53 -13.47 -3.48
N LEU A 151 19.32 -13.01 -2.49
CA LEU A 151 20.45 -13.77 -1.98
C LEU A 151 19.99 -14.83 -0.98
N SER A 152 20.66 -15.97 -0.98
CA SER A 152 20.66 -16.86 0.18
C SER A 152 21.27 -16.15 1.41
N PRO A 153 20.89 -16.52 2.64
CA PRO A 153 21.44 -15.91 3.86
C PRO A 153 22.95 -15.88 3.95
N ASP A 154 23.64 -16.94 3.49
CA ASP A 154 25.12 -17.00 3.41
C ASP A 154 25.70 -16.21 2.21
N GLY A 155 24.83 -15.73 1.32
CA GLY A 155 25.22 -14.99 0.12
C GLY A 155 25.85 -15.85 -0.99
N ALA A 156 25.84 -17.17 -0.90
CA ALA A 156 26.46 -18.05 -1.89
C ALA A 156 25.58 -18.27 -3.14
N HIS A 157 24.27 -18.18 -2.97
CA HIS A 157 23.30 -18.43 -4.03
C HIS A 157 22.42 -17.20 -4.30
N ILE A 158 21.91 -17.14 -5.54
CA ILE A 158 20.95 -16.14 -6.01
C ILE A 158 19.72 -16.91 -6.50
N SER A 159 18.56 -16.64 -5.90
CA SER A 159 17.26 -17.16 -6.35
C SER A 159 16.46 -16.10 -7.08
N TYR A 160 15.63 -16.52 -8.01
CA TYR A 160 14.78 -15.64 -8.83
C TYR A 160 13.67 -16.43 -9.52
N ILE A 161 12.70 -15.71 -10.04
CA ILE A 161 11.67 -16.26 -10.91
C ILE A 161 12.02 -15.90 -12.36
N ARG A 162 11.91 -16.89 -13.26
CA ARG A 162 11.99 -16.69 -14.71
C ARG A 162 11.06 -17.65 -15.43
N ASP A 163 10.28 -17.13 -16.36
CA ASP A 163 9.33 -17.93 -17.15
C ASP A 163 8.40 -18.79 -16.25
N SER A 164 7.86 -18.18 -15.17
CA SER A 164 7.02 -18.84 -14.16
C SER A 164 7.69 -19.95 -13.32
N ALA A 165 8.99 -20.18 -13.51
CA ALA A 165 9.79 -21.16 -12.77
C ALA A 165 10.61 -20.51 -11.65
N LEU A 166 10.76 -21.20 -10.52
CA LEU A 166 11.70 -20.84 -9.47
C LEU A 166 13.09 -21.39 -9.81
N CYS A 167 14.06 -20.49 -9.89
CA CYS A 167 15.46 -20.78 -10.25
C CYS A 167 16.41 -20.41 -9.12
N VAL A 168 17.54 -21.10 -9.05
CA VAL A 168 18.66 -20.78 -8.19
C VAL A 168 19.95 -20.84 -9.02
N SER A 169 20.82 -19.85 -8.84
CA SER A 169 22.17 -19.88 -9.43
C SER A 169 23.24 -19.66 -8.35
N ASN A 170 24.47 -20.03 -8.65
CA ASN A 170 25.63 -19.57 -7.90
C ASN A 170 26.00 -18.13 -8.31
N ARG A 171 27.05 -17.55 -7.71
CA ARG A 171 27.49 -16.18 -8.00
C ARG A 171 28.06 -15.98 -9.43
N GLU A 172 28.48 -17.05 -10.08
CA GLU A 172 28.96 -17.02 -11.48
C GLU A 172 27.78 -17.04 -12.47
N GLY A 173 26.56 -17.38 -12.03
CA GLY A 173 25.38 -17.47 -12.88
C GLY A 173 25.09 -18.88 -13.41
N ILE A 174 25.71 -19.93 -12.82
CA ILE A 174 25.39 -21.33 -13.16
C ILE A 174 24.02 -21.64 -12.52
N GLU A 175 23.01 -21.73 -13.37
CA GLU A 175 21.61 -21.88 -12.99
C GLU A 175 21.18 -23.33 -12.80
N ARG A 176 20.25 -23.54 -11.86
CA ARG A 176 19.43 -24.74 -11.68
C ARG A 176 17.97 -24.34 -11.53
N ILE A 177 17.07 -25.04 -12.22
CA ILE A 177 15.64 -24.88 -12.02
C ILE A 177 15.26 -25.69 -10.79
N VAL A 178 14.71 -25.02 -9.78
CA VAL A 178 14.23 -25.62 -8.53
C VAL A 178 12.85 -26.22 -8.71
N ALA A 179 11.96 -25.44 -9.34
CA ALA A 179 10.59 -25.87 -9.61
C ALA A 179 10.04 -25.20 -10.88
N ALA A 180 9.38 -25.98 -11.70
CA ALA A 180 8.67 -25.53 -12.90
C ALA A 180 7.45 -26.41 -13.17
N ASP A 181 6.49 -25.91 -13.94
CA ASP A 181 5.34 -26.67 -14.41
C ASP A 181 5.23 -26.54 -15.93
N ALA A 182 4.58 -27.50 -16.56
CA ALA A 182 4.33 -27.49 -18.01
C ALA A 182 3.07 -26.70 -18.38
N ALA A 183 2.19 -26.42 -17.41
CA ALA A 183 0.95 -25.66 -17.62
C ALA A 183 1.21 -24.17 -17.55
N ASN A 184 0.65 -23.40 -18.49
CA ASN A 184 0.86 -21.96 -18.60
C ASN A 184 0.24 -21.17 -17.42
N ASP A 185 -0.83 -21.71 -16.82
CA ASP A 185 -1.54 -21.05 -15.70
C ASP A 185 -0.93 -21.37 -14.34
N VAL A 186 0.19 -22.11 -14.33
CA VAL A 186 0.90 -22.48 -13.10
C VAL A 186 2.19 -21.71 -12.97
N THR A 187 2.40 -21.14 -11.78
CA THR A 187 3.63 -20.41 -11.45
C THR A 187 4.24 -20.93 -10.14
N TRP A 188 5.57 -20.80 -10.01
CA TRP A 188 6.31 -21.14 -8.82
C TRP A 188 7.00 -19.93 -8.23
N GLY A 189 6.85 -19.74 -6.93
CA GLY A 189 7.52 -18.65 -6.20
C GLY A 189 6.92 -17.27 -6.40
N LEU A 190 5.80 -17.13 -7.10
CA LEU A 190 5.02 -15.90 -7.20
C LEU A 190 3.90 -15.87 -6.16
N ALA A 191 3.44 -14.68 -5.85
CA ALA A 191 2.18 -14.47 -5.14
C ALA A 191 1.02 -14.47 -6.15
N GLU A 192 -0.09 -15.09 -5.79
CA GLU A 192 -1.36 -14.94 -6.51
C GLU A 192 -1.95 -13.53 -6.30
N PHE A 193 -2.96 -13.16 -7.10
CA PHE A 193 -3.58 -11.84 -7.09
C PHE A 193 -4.02 -11.40 -5.69
N ILE A 194 -4.78 -12.25 -5.00
CA ILE A 194 -5.34 -11.97 -3.67
C ILE A 194 -4.23 -11.71 -2.64
N ALA A 195 -3.20 -12.53 -2.60
CA ALA A 195 -2.12 -12.35 -1.65
C ALA A 195 -1.37 -11.04 -1.88
N ALA A 196 -1.17 -10.66 -3.13
CA ALA A 196 -0.46 -9.45 -3.48
C ALA A 196 -1.29 -8.17 -3.26
N GLU A 197 -2.59 -8.18 -3.53
CA GLU A 197 -3.45 -7.00 -3.37
C GLU A 197 -3.92 -6.85 -1.92
N GLU A 198 -4.38 -7.93 -1.27
CA GLU A 198 -5.15 -7.83 -0.04
C GLU A 198 -4.38 -8.27 1.23
N MET A 199 -3.30 -9.05 1.09
CA MET A 199 -2.58 -9.60 2.25
C MET A 199 -1.19 -9.00 2.45
N GLY A 200 -0.72 -8.12 1.55
CA GLY A 200 0.64 -7.58 1.58
C GLY A 200 1.74 -8.64 1.34
N ARG A 201 1.38 -9.80 0.79
CA ARG A 201 2.30 -10.87 0.45
C ARG A 201 2.67 -10.80 -1.04
N TYR A 202 3.74 -10.06 -1.36
CA TYR A 202 4.16 -9.78 -2.75
C TYR A 202 5.09 -10.83 -3.35
N ARG A 203 5.41 -11.91 -2.60
CA ARG A 203 6.31 -12.98 -3.03
C ARG A 203 5.78 -14.35 -2.68
N GLY A 204 6.34 -15.37 -3.31
CA GLY A 204 5.94 -16.75 -3.09
C GLY A 204 7.08 -17.68 -2.70
N TYR A 205 8.30 -17.21 -2.31
CA TYR A 205 9.36 -18.09 -1.85
C TYR A 205 10.26 -17.46 -0.76
N TRP A 206 10.88 -18.31 0.07
CA TRP A 206 11.62 -17.91 1.28
C TRP A 206 12.79 -18.85 1.56
N TRP A 207 14.00 -18.31 1.68
CA TRP A 207 15.18 -19.05 2.12
C TRP A 207 15.11 -19.41 3.61
N SER A 208 15.58 -20.61 3.96
CA SER A 208 15.88 -20.95 5.35
C SER A 208 17.13 -20.21 5.85
N PRO A 209 17.24 -19.89 7.14
CA PRO A 209 18.39 -19.17 7.70
C PRO A 209 19.75 -19.83 7.45
N ASP A 210 19.77 -21.14 7.33
CA ASP A 210 20.97 -21.93 7.03
C ASP A 210 21.29 -22.08 5.54
N SER A 211 20.53 -21.39 4.68
CA SER A 211 20.68 -21.39 3.21
C SER A 211 20.46 -22.75 2.52
N ARG A 212 19.96 -23.74 3.25
CA ARG A 212 19.76 -25.09 2.74
C ARG A 212 18.43 -25.30 2.06
N PHE A 213 17.37 -24.69 2.60
CA PHE A 213 16.01 -24.90 2.11
C PHE A 213 15.43 -23.65 1.49
N LEU A 214 14.59 -23.87 0.46
CA LEU A 214 13.64 -22.89 -0.08
C LEU A 214 12.22 -23.37 0.17
N ALA A 215 11.44 -22.65 0.97
CA ALA A 215 10.00 -22.78 0.96
C ALA A 215 9.42 -22.00 -0.23
N ALA A 216 8.51 -22.58 -0.98
CA ALA A 216 7.90 -21.94 -2.16
C ALA A 216 6.44 -22.31 -2.35
N CYS A 217 5.63 -21.34 -2.78
CA CYS A 217 4.27 -21.54 -3.23
C CYS A 217 4.26 -21.97 -4.70
N ARG A 218 3.43 -22.96 -4.99
CA ARG A 218 2.91 -23.25 -6.34
C ARG A 218 1.53 -22.61 -6.44
N VAL A 219 1.31 -21.83 -7.47
CA VAL A 219 0.04 -21.14 -7.74
C VAL A 219 -0.52 -21.65 -9.06
N ASP A 220 -1.75 -22.15 -9.03
CA ASP A 220 -2.49 -22.62 -10.21
C ASP A 220 -3.71 -21.71 -10.41
N ASN A 221 -3.65 -20.89 -11.47
CA ASN A 221 -4.70 -19.92 -11.82
C ASN A 221 -5.77 -20.53 -12.74
N SER A 222 -5.66 -21.80 -13.15
CA SER A 222 -6.60 -22.40 -14.09
C SER A 222 -8.08 -22.36 -13.69
N PRO A 223 -8.46 -22.34 -12.36
CA PRO A 223 -9.87 -22.19 -11.98
C PRO A 223 -10.35 -20.74 -11.92
N VAL A 224 -9.45 -19.75 -12.02
CA VAL A 224 -9.78 -18.32 -11.90
C VAL A 224 -10.33 -17.80 -13.23
N ASP A 225 -11.40 -17.02 -13.17
CA ASP A 225 -11.98 -16.40 -14.36
C ASP A 225 -10.98 -15.46 -15.05
N THR A 226 -10.95 -15.53 -16.39
CA THR A 226 -10.10 -14.64 -17.20
C THR A 226 -10.91 -13.45 -17.68
N TRP A 227 -10.44 -12.23 -17.33
CA TRP A 227 -10.96 -10.97 -17.84
C TRP A 227 -9.99 -10.39 -18.86
N TYR A 228 -10.50 -9.50 -19.72
CA TYR A 228 -9.76 -8.91 -20.82
C TYR A 228 -9.73 -7.40 -20.68
N ILE A 229 -8.53 -6.83 -20.54
CA ILE A 229 -8.32 -5.39 -20.45
C ILE A 229 -7.78 -4.92 -21.80
N ALA A 230 -8.60 -4.19 -22.54
CA ALA A 230 -8.22 -3.59 -23.82
C ALA A 230 -7.85 -2.12 -23.65
N ASP A 231 -6.96 -1.61 -24.52
CA ASP A 231 -6.75 -0.17 -24.65
C ASP A 231 -7.56 0.37 -25.84
N PRO A 232 -8.71 1.04 -25.61
CA PRO A 232 -9.55 1.54 -26.69
C PRO A 232 -8.91 2.65 -27.52
N ALA A 233 -7.84 3.31 -27.03
CA ALA A 233 -7.09 4.30 -27.78
C ALA A 233 -6.08 3.66 -28.75
N HIS A 234 -5.74 2.38 -28.51
CA HIS A 234 -4.83 1.57 -29.32
C HIS A 234 -5.50 0.27 -29.75
N PRO A 235 -6.54 0.33 -30.60
CA PRO A 235 -7.34 -0.84 -30.99
C PRO A 235 -6.56 -1.87 -31.80
N GLU A 236 -5.37 -1.53 -32.29
CA GLU A 236 -4.43 -2.42 -32.95
C GLU A 236 -3.69 -3.37 -31.97
N LEU A 237 -3.70 -3.08 -30.67
CA LEU A 237 -3.09 -3.91 -29.67
C LEU A 237 -4.07 -4.99 -29.17
N PRO A 238 -3.60 -6.22 -28.88
CA PRO A 238 -4.43 -7.23 -28.28
C PRO A 238 -4.83 -6.82 -26.85
N ALA A 239 -5.99 -7.29 -26.41
CA ALA A 239 -6.37 -7.17 -25.02
C ALA A 239 -5.42 -8.03 -24.14
N VAL A 240 -5.13 -7.52 -22.94
CA VAL A 240 -4.33 -8.24 -21.94
C VAL A 240 -5.25 -9.17 -21.15
N GLU A 241 -4.88 -10.44 -21.08
CA GLU A 241 -5.54 -11.42 -20.22
C GLU A 241 -5.17 -11.19 -18.75
N HIS A 242 -6.18 -11.23 -17.90
CA HIS A 242 -6.04 -11.00 -16.47
C HIS A 242 -6.91 -11.99 -15.69
N HIS A 243 -6.28 -12.85 -14.88
CA HIS A 243 -6.99 -13.74 -13.96
C HIS A 243 -7.51 -12.93 -12.79
N TYR A 244 -8.83 -12.77 -12.70
CA TYR A 244 -9.46 -11.94 -11.67
C TYR A 244 -10.47 -12.75 -10.85
N PRO A 245 -10.19 -13.02 -9.56
CA PRO A 245 -11.10 -13.77 -8.69
C PRO A 245 -12.19 -12.85 -8.14
N ALA A 246 -13.22 -12.57 -8.91
CA ALA A 246 -14.34 -11.74 -8.49
C ALA A 246 -15.15 -12.43 -7.37
N ALA A 247 -15.80 -11.65 -6.51
CA ALA A 247 -16.61 -12.16 -5.41
C ALA A 247 -17.59 -13.24 -5.86
N GLY A 248 -17.60 -14.37 -5.16
CA GLY A 248 -18.42 -15.55 -5.50
C GLY A 248 -17.82 -16.49 -6.53
N THR A 249 -16.71 -16.14 -7.19
CA THR A 249 -16.02 -17.01 -8.15
C THR A 249 -14.88 -17.80 -7.51
N ASN A 250 -14.11 -18.53 -8.29
CA ASN A 250 -13.00 -19.34 -7.79
C ASN A 250 -11.74 -18.48 -7.57
N ASN A 251 -10.98 -18.82 -6.53
CA ASN A 251 -9.61 -18.34 -6.32
C ASN A 251 -8.60 -19.28 -7.01
N ALA A 252 -7.33 -18.82 -7.09
CA ALA A 252 -6.22 -19.66 -7.46
C ALA A 252 -6.02 -20.79 -6.44
N ILE A 253 -5.62 -21.97 -6.90
CA ILE A 253 -5.21 -23.07 -6.01
C ILE A 253 -3.76 -22.85 -5.61
N VAL A 254 -3.51 -22.66 -4.32
CA VAL A 254 -2.17 -22.42 -3.78
C VAL A 254 -1.73 -23.62 -2.95
N SER A 255 -0.49 -24.08 -3.12
CA SER A 255 0.12 -25.09 -2.27
C SER A 255 1.54 -24.65 -1.86
N LEU A 256 1.99 -25.14 -0.70
CA LEU A 256 3.31 -24.84 -0.16
C LEU A 256 4.22 -26.07 -0.25
N HIS A 257 5.46 -25.85 -0.66
CA HIS A 257 6.48 -26.89 -0.83
C HIS A 257 7.80 -26.42 -0.23
N VAL A 258 8.66 -27.36 0.13
CA VAL A 258 10.04 -27.08 0.56
C VAL A 258 11.00 -27.84 -0.33
N PHE A 259 12.04 -27.17 -0.78
CA PHE A 259 13.10 -27.73 -1.62
C PHE A 259 14.43 -27.70 -0.85
N ASP A 260 15.12 -28.82 -0.76
CA ASP A 260 16.52 -28.87 -0.38
C ASP A 260 17.35 -28.49 -1.60
N VAL A 261 18.08 -27.37 -1.50
CA VAL A 261 18.76 -26.75 -2.68
C VAL A 261 19.94 -27.58 -3.14
N ASP A 262 20.60 -28.34 -2.26
CA ASP A 262 21.75 -29.17 -2.60
C ASP A 262 21.32 -30.46 -3.32
N SER A 263 20.37 -31.18 -2.74
CA SER A 263 19.88 -32.44 -3.27
C SER A 263 18.80 -32.29 -4.34
N MET A 264 18.19 -31.10 -4.48
CA MET A 264 17.05 -30.82 -5.35
C MET A 264 15.81 -31.69 -5.04
N THR A 265 15.69 -32.12 -3.78
CA THR A 265 14.51 -32.88 -3.33
C THR A 265 13.39 -31.95 -2.91
N GLN A 266 12.19 -32.29 -3.36
CA GLN A 266 10.95 -31.56 -2.99
C GLN A 266 10.22 -32.30 -1.87
N VAL A 267 9.68 -31.54 -0.94
CA VAL A 267 8.80 -32.00 0.12
C VAL A 267 7.49 -31.21 0.04
N ASP A 268 6.38 -31.90 -0.12
CA ASP A 268 5.06 -31.30 -0.15
C ASP A 268 4.56 -31.07 1.28
N ILE A 269 3.99 -29.86 1.54
CA ILE A 269 3.53 -29.48 2.88
C ILE A 269 2.00 -29.68 2.95
N ASN A 270 1.55 -30.46 3.90
CA ASN A 270 0.14 -30.66 4.17
C ASN A 270 -0.36 -29.70 5.26
N LEU A 271 -1.01 -28.60 4.87
CA LEU A 271 -1.61 -27.62 5.78
C LEU A 271 -3.05 -27.96 6.19
N GLY A 272 -3.56 -29.17 5.87
CA GLY A 272 -4.95 -29.55 6.10
C GLY A 272 -5.85 -29.16 4.93
N ALA A 273 -7.17 -29.22 5.12
CA ALA A 273 -8.15 -29.03 4.05
C ALA A 273 -9.08 -27.81 4.25
N ASP A 274 -9.17 -27.28 5.46
CA ASP A 274 -10.18 -26.28 5.81
C ASP A 274 -9.60 -24.84 5.74
N TRP A 275 -8.98 -24.49 4.59
CA TRP A 275 -8.47 -23.15 4.33
C TRP A 275 -8.56 -22.82 2.84
N GLU A 276 -8.51 -21.54 2.54
CA GLU A 276 -8.53 -20.99 1.17
C GLU A 276 -7.24 -20.22 0.86
N TYR A 277 -6.72 -19.49 1.85
CA TYR A 277 -5.63 -18.55 1.67
C TYR A 277 -4.41 -18.94 2.49
N ILE A 278 -3.20 -18.78 1.92
CA ILE A 278 -1.94 -18.72 2.64
C ILE A 278 -1.59 -17.25 2.83
N ASN A 279 -1.77 -16.71 4.04
CA ASN A 279 -1.54 -15.29 4.32
C ASN A 279 -0.06 -14.96 4.44
N SER A 280 0.70 -15.77 5.15
CA SER A 280 2.12 -15.56 5.39
C SER A 280 2.89 -16.87 5.48
N VAL A 281 4.17 -16.81 5.08
CA VAL A 281 5.16 -17.87 5.26
C VAL A 281 6.44 -17.21 5.76
N SER A 282 7.04 -17.72 6.81
CA SER A 282 8.28 -17.14 7.33
C SER A 282 9.14 -18.18 8.06
N TRP A 283 10.44 -17.91 8.07
CA TRP A 283 11.40 -18.59 8.92
C TRP A 283 11.66 -17.69 10.13
N SER A 284 11.24 -18.12 11.33
CA SER A 284 11.42 -17.36 12.57
C SER A 284 11.59 -18.30 13.75
N GLY A 285 12.29 -17.87 14.79
CA GLY A 285 12.51 -18.67 16.00
C GLY A 285 13.14 -20.06 15.74
N GLY A 286 13.89 -20.19 14.63
CA GLY A 286 14.53 -21.44 14.23
C GLY A 286 13.62 -22.45 13.52
N GLY A 287 12.44 -22.03 13.03
CA GLY A 287 11.50 -22.90 12.30
C GLY A 287 10.77 -22.23 11.15
N LEU A 288 10.23 -23.04 10.25
CA LEU A 288 9.31 -22.61 9.21
C LEU A 288 7.90 -22.57 9.79
N ILE A 289 7.21 -21.46 9.58
CA ILE A 289 5.78 -21.33 9.89
C ILE A 289 5.01 -20.81 8.68
N ALA A 290 3.75 -21.22 8.58
CA ALA A 290 2.80 -20.69 7.63
C ALA A 290 1.49 -20.35 8.34
N GLN A 291 0.83 -19.28 7.93
CA GLN A 291 -0.52 -18.94 8.36
C GLN A 291 -1.50 -19.17 7.22
N THR A 292 -2.57 -19.89 7.51
CA THR A 292 -3.70 -20.12 6.61
C THR A 292 -4.95 -19.43 7.13
N GLN A 293 -5.90 -19.15 6.22
CA GLN A 293 -7.17 -18.53 6.55
C GLN A 293 -8.29 -19.16 5.74
N THR A 294 -9.46 -19.33 6.36
CA THR A 294 -10.69 -19.76 5.68
C THR A 294 -11.19 -18.70 4.69
N ARG A 295 -11.98 -19.08 3.70
CA ARG A 295 -12.53 -18.17 2.69
C ARG A 295 -13.38 -17.05 3.32
N ASP A 296 -14.19 -17.37 4.32
CA ASP A 296 -14.97 -16.41 5.09
C ASP A 296 -14.13 -15.55 6.06
N GLN A 297 -12.83 -15.82 6.13
CA GLN A 297 -11.80 -15.12 6.93
C GLN A 297 -12.06 -15.10 8.44
N ARG A 298 -12.96 -15.97 8.91
CA ARG A 298 -13.31 -16.08 10.32
C ARG A 298 -12.36 -16.92 11.13
N THR A 299 -11.56 -17.76 10.46
CA THR A 299 -10.58 -18.63 11.12
C THR A 299 -9.21 -18.45 10.49
N VAL A 300 -8.20 -18.24 11.32
CA VAL A 300 -6.78 -18.32 10.94
C VAL A 300 -6.11 -19.46 11.72
N THR A 301 -5.15 -20.15 11.08
CA THR A 301 -4.38 -21.22 11.69
C THR A 301 -2.90 -21.03 11.38
N VAL A 302 -2.06 -21.10 12.38
CA VAL A 302 -0.59 -21.04 12.26
C VAL A 302 -0.03 -22.44 12.40
N HIS A 303 0.69 -22.87 11.37
CA HIS A 303 1.34 -24.17 11.28
C HIS A 303 2.84 -24.00 11.48
N ARG A 304 3.43 -24.78 12.38
CA ARG A 304 4.88 -25.03 12.39
C ARG A 304 5.14 -26.21 11.46
N ILE A 305 6.14 -26.09 10.61
CA ILE A 305 6.45 -27.03 9.54
C ILE A 305 7.85 -27.59 9.74
N ASN A 306 7.98 -28.91 9.66
CA ASN A 306 9.29 -29.57 9.57
C ASN A 306 9.73 -29.59 8.09
N PRO A 307 10.77 -28.86 7.70
CA PRO A 307 11.19 -28.79 6.31
C PRO A 307 11.77 -30.10 5.76
N ALA A 308 12.17 -31.03 6.62
CA ALA A 308 12.80 -32.28 6.20
C ALA A 308 11.79 -33.36 5.73
N ASP A 309 10.57 -33.34 6.26
CA ASP A 309 9.55 -34.35 5.97
C ASP A 309 8.17 -33.81 5.67
N GLY A 310 7.99 -32.47 5.75
CA GLY A 310 6.72 -31.79 5.47
C GLY A 310 5.66 -31.94 6.56
N SER A 311 5.99 -32.57 7.69
CA SER A 311 5.04 -32.71 8.80
C SER A 311 4.70 -31.34 9.40
N THR A 312 3.44 -31.16 9.78
CA THR A 312 2.92 -29.89 10.30
C THR A 312 2.33 -30.06 11.69
N GLN A 313 2.46 -29.04 12.50
CA GLN A 313 1.82 -28.92 13.80
C GLN A 313 1.12 -27.58 13.91
N VAL A 314 -0.17 -27.59 14.23
CA VAL A 314 -0.89 -26.36 14.58
C VAL A 314 -0.35 -25.83 15.90
N VAL A 315 0.17 -24.61 15.88
CA VAL A 315 0.73 -23.93 17.06
C VAL A 315 -0.11 -22.77 17.56
N TRP A 316 -1.01 -22.27 16.71
CA TRP A 316 -1.98 -21.24 17.06
C TRP A 316 -3.20 -21.34 16.14
N SER A 317 -4.37 -21.00 16.68
CA SER A 317 -5.58 -20.76 15.88
C SER A 317 -6.39 -19.66 16.54
N ASP A 318 -7.02 -18.81 15.72
CA ASP A 318 -7.95 -17.78 16.17
C ASP A 318 -9.22 -17.81 15.36
N ILE A 319 -10.34 -17.48 16.02
CA ILE A 319 -11.66 -17.48 15.43
C ILE A 319 -12.35 -16.17 15.84
N ASP A 320 -13.02 -15.55 14.88
CA ASP A 320 -13.82 -14.35 15.09
C ASP A 320 -15.14 -14.43 14.31
N ASP A 321 -16.22 -13.96 14.92
CA ASP A 321 -17.57 -14.01 14.30
C ASP A 321 -17.71 -13.11 13.06
N ALA A 322 -16.86 -12.07 12.95
CA ALA A 322 -16.80 -11.19 11.79
C ALA A 322 -15.65 -11.62 10.85
N TRP A 323 -14.42 -11.37 11.23
CA TRP A 323 -13.19 -11.81 10.57
C TRP A 323 -11.99 -11.68 11.50
N VAL A 324 -10.96 -12.48 11.28
CA VAL A 324 -9.66 -12.32 11.92
C VAL A 324 -8.80 -11.40 11.09
N GLU A 325 -8.36 -10.28 11.67
CA GLU A 325 -7.55 -9.28 10.98
C GLU A 325 -6.10 -9.73 10.83
N LEU A 326 -5.51 -9.49 9.67
CA LEU A 326 -4.11 -9.75 9.38
C LEU A 326 -3.25 -8.56 9.80
N VAL A 327 -2.25 -8.79 10.65
CA VAL A 327 -1.36 -7.74 11.14
C VAL A 327 0.04 -7.92 10.57
N PRO A 328 0.63 -6.90 9.91
CA PRO A 328 1.98 -7.00 9.37
C PRO A 328 3.01 -7.34 10.47
N GLY A 329 3.94 -8.26 10.15
CA GLY A 329 5.02 -8.69 11.03
C GLY A 329 4.70 -9.88 11.92
N VAL A 330 3.46 -10.35 11.95
CA VAL A 330 3.03 -11.57 12.66
C VAL A 330 2.18 -12.46 11.74
N PRO A 331 2.07 -13.79 12.02
CA PRO A 331 2.66 -14.53 13.15
C PRO A 331 4.17 -14.74 13.00
N ALA A 332 4.84 -14.90 14.13
CA ALA A 332 6.25 -15.30 14.21
C ALA A 332 6.51 -16.10 15.49
N LEU A 333 7.69 -16.73 15.58
CA LEU A 333 8.13 -17.44 16.78
C LEU A 333 9.21 -16.64 17.51
N LEU A 334 9.10 -16.55 18.82
CA LEU A 334 10.23 -16.15 19.67
C LEU A 334 11.38 -17.17 19.60
N PRO A 335 12.59 -16.79 19.98
CA PRO A 335 13.70 -17.76 20.14
C PRO A 335 13.36 -18.94 21.06
N THR A 336 12.45 -18.75 22.01
CA THR A 336 11.90 -19.78 22.89
C THR A 336 10.94 -20.74 22.20
N GLY A 337 10.50 -20.43 20.98
CA GLY A 337 9.51 -21.19 20.21
C GLY A 337 8.05 -20.83 20.51
N LEU A 338 7.79 -19.85 21.40
CA LEU A 338 6.45 -19.36 21.67
C LEU A 338 5.93 -18.53 20.48
N VAL A 339 4.64 -18.63 20.20
CA VAL A 339 3.99 -17.88 19.08
C VAL A 339 3.72 -16.46 19.50
N VAL A 340 4.11 -15.51 18.65
CA VAL A 340 3.72 -14.10 18.71
C VAL A 340 2.72 -13.83 17.60
N THR A 341 1.59 -13.24 17.94
CA THR A 341 0.56 -12.83 16.98
C THR A 341 -0.17 -11.58 17.47
N CYS A 342 -1.14 -11.11 16.71
CA CYS A 342 -2.11 -10.09 17.14
C CYS A 342 -3.51 -10.66 17.01
N ALA A 343 -4.40 -10.25 17.92
CA ALA A 343 -5.80 -10.63 17.89
C ALA A 343 -6.67 -9.54 18.50
N ASP A 344 -7.90 -9.42 18.00
CA ASP A 344 -8.89 -8.54 18.59
C ASP A 344 -9.44 -9.16 19.87
N ARG A 345 -9.18 -8.48 20.98
CA ARG A 345 -9.62 -8.91 22.32
C ARG A 345 -10.13 -7.70 23.10
N GLU A 346 -11.31 -7.82 23.67
CA GLU A 346 -11.92 -6.77 24.50
C GLU A 346 -12.04 -5.41 23.78
N GLY A 347 -12.33 -5.44 22.47
CA GLY A 347 -12.59 -4.25 21.65
C GLY A 347 -11.36 -3.60 21.03
N SER A 348 -10.13 -4.12 21.23
CA SER A 348 -8.91 -3.62 20.62
C SER A 348 -8.02 -4.73 20.07
N ARG A 349 -7.17 -4.39 19.09
CA ARG A 349 -6.17 -5.31 18.53
C ARG A 349 -4.94 -5.33 19.41
N ARG A 350 -4.68 -6.47 20.01
CA ARG A 350 -3.68 -6.66 21.05
C ARG A 350 -2.54 -7.54 20.58
N LEU A 351 -1.33 -7.26 21.05
CA LEU A 351 -0.20 -8.18 20.93
C LEU A 351 -0.43 -9.39 21.83
N ILE A 352 -0.30 -10.59 21.27
CA ILE A 352 -0.54 -11.88 21.93
C ILE A 352 0.75 -12.68 21.93
N ILE A 353 1.14 -13.20 23.08
CA ILE A 353 2.25 -14.14 23.22
C ILE A 353 1.70 -15.43 23.82
N ASP A 354 1.78 -16.52 23.06
CA ASP A 354 1.30 -17.85 23.46
C ASP A 354 -0.10 -17.80 24.08
N GLY A 355 -1.03 -17.13 23.39
CA GLY A 355 -2.42 -16.98 23.81
C GLY A 355 -2.69 -15.88 24.83
N THR A 356 -1.67 -15.23 25.39
CA THR A 356 -1.83 -14.20 26.41
C THR A 356 -1.70 -12.80 25.83
N PRO A 357 -2.73 -11.93 25.94
CA PRO A 357 -2.64 -10.53 25.57
C PRO A 357 -1.67 -9.76 26.48
N VAL A 358 -0.70 -9.06 25.89
CA VAL A 358 0.35 -8.33 26.65
C VAL A 358 0.27 -6.82 26.55
N THR A 359 -0.58 -6.28 25.66
CA THR A 359 -0.83 -4.84 25.54
C THR A 359 -2.16 -4.45 26.21
N PRO A 360 -2.36 -3.19 26.66
CA PRO A 360 -3.61 -2.75 27.28
C PRO A 360 -4.78 -2.65 26.28
N THR A 361 -6.01 -2.66 26.78
CA THR A 361 -7.24 -2.54 25.97
C THR A 361 -7.44 -1.13 25.37
N SER A 362 -6.76 -0.11 25.90
CA SER A 362 -6.79 1.26 25.35
C SER A 362 -5.94 1.41 24.08
N MET A 363 -5.13 0.41 23.74
CA MET A 363 -4.15 0.45 22.65
C MET A 363 -4.60 -0.41 21.47
N GLN A 364 -4.32 0.06 20.24
CA GLN A 364 -4.51 -0.66 18.99
C GLN A 364 -3.16 -0.92 18.33
N VAL A 365 -2.73 -2.18 18.27
CA VAL A 365 -1.52 -2.58 17.56
C VAL A 365 -1.76 -2.49 16.05
N ARG A 366 -0.85 -1.83 15.31
CA ARG A 366 -0.96 -1.59 13.88
C ARG A 366 -0.05 -2.50 13.05
N SER A 367 1.15 -2.74 13.55
CA SER A 367 2.12 -3.66 12.94
C SER A 367 3.17 -4.07 13.97
N VAL A 368 3.77 -5.23 13.77
CA VAL A 368 4.95 -5.67 14.55
C VAL A 368 6.19 -5.48 13.68
N VAL A 369 7.21 -4.81 14.24
CA VAL A 369 8.41 -4.39 13.52
C VAL A 369 9.52 -5.44 13.63
N SER A 370 9.76 -5.93 14.85
CA SER A 370 10.75 -6.99 15.11
C SER A 370 10.32 -7.87 16.27
N ILE A 371 10.76 -9.12 16.24
CA ILE A 371 10.43 -10.12 17.24
C ILE A 371 11.72 -10.80 17.67
N ASP A 372 12.09 -10.55 18.92
CA ASP A 372 13.15 -11.19 19.68
C ASP A 372 12.72 -11.17 21.16
N ASN A 373 13.66 -11.30 22.11
CA ASN A 373 13.39 -11.10 23.55
C ASN A 373 12.71 -9.75 23.84
N VAL A 374 12.94 -8.76 23.03
CA VAL A 374 12.20 -7.49 22.99
C VAL A 374 11.46 -7.37 21.67
N ILE A 375 10.14 -7.29 21.73
CA ILE A 375 9.28 -7.12 20.56
C ILE A 375 9.08 -5.62 20.34
N VAL A 376 9.37 -5.12 19.12
CA VAL A 376 9.08 -3.73 18.70
C VAL A 376 7.84 -3.73 17.83
N PHE A 377 6.93 -2.79 18.06
CA PHE A 377 5.69 -2.67 17.31
C PHE A 377 5.20 -1.22 17.23
N ILE A 378 4.33 -0.94 16.25
CA ILE A 378 3.64 0.34 16.10
C ILE A 378 2.22 0.21 16.64
N ALA A 379 1.80 1.19 17.43
CA ALA A 379 0.46 1.25 17.99
C ALA A 379 -0.05 2.68 18.13
N ASN A 380 -1.37 2.82 18.25
CA ASN A 380 -2.04 4.06 18.65
C ASN A 380 -2.89 3.83 19.90
N GLU A 381 -3.15 4.89 20.65
CA GLU A 381 -4.20 4.90 21.66
C GLU A 381 -5.57 5.05 20.98
N LEU A 382 -6.60 4.32 21.46
CA LEU A 382 -7.96 4.39 20.88
C LEU A 382 -8.57 5.80 20.91
N ALA A 383 -8.15 6.61 21.90
CA ALA A 383 -8.64 7.99 22.07
C ALA A 383 -8.05 8.96 21.02
N THR A 384 -6.89 8.64 20.44
CA THR A 384 -6.18 9.47 19.48
C THR A 384 -5.68 8.61 18.30
N PRO A 385 -6.60 8.02 17.51
CA PRO A 385 -6.25 7.05 16.47
C PRO A 385 -5.35 7.63 15.36
N TRP A 386 -5.29 8.95 15.24
CA TRP A 386 -4.45 9.67 14.27
C TRP A 386 -2.98 9.83 14.69
N ILE A 387 -2.61 9.39 15.91
CA ILE A 387 -1.23 9.39 16.42
C ILE A 387 -0.75 7.94 16.52
N THR A 388 0.34 7.61 15.83
CA THR A 388 0.99 6.32 15.93
C THR A 388 2.40 6.47 16.47
N GLU A 389 2.79 5.61 17.42
CA GLU A 389 4.10 5.62 18.06
C GLU A 389 4.72 4.21 18.06
N ALA A 390 6.05 4.16 18.18
CA ALA A 390 6.78 2.92 18.36
C ALA A 390 6.81 2.54 19.85
N TRP A 391 6.56 1.25 20.10
CA TRP A 391 6.52 0.64 21.42
C TRP A 391 7.39 -0.59 21.45
N SER A 392 7.83 -0.99 22.64
CA SER A 392 8.53 -2.25 22.88
C SER A 392 7.88 -3.02 24.03
N TYR A 393 7.93 -4.35 23.91
CA TYR A 393 7.56 -5.26 24.97
C TYR A 393 8.72 -6.23 25.26
N ASP A 394 9.31 -6.14 26.47
CA ASP A 394 10.33 -7.07 26.95
C ASP A 394 9.65 -8.33 27.47
N THR A 395 9.90 -9.47 26.83
CA THR A 395 9.25 -10.74 27.14
C THR A 395 9.74 -11.35 28.47
N ASN A 396 10.98 -11.04 28.88
CA ASN A 396 11.58 -11.53 30.14
C ASN A 396 11.11 -10.66 31.32
N ALA A 397 11.18 -9.35 31.18
CA ALA A 397 10.75 -8.41 32.22
C ALA A 397 9.23 -8.22 32.26
N GLN A 398 8.50 -8.69 31.26
CA GLN A 398 7.07 -8.46 31.05
C GLN A 398 6.72 -6.95 31.11
N HIS A 399 7.53 -6.14 30.48
CA HIS A 399 7.47 -4.69 30.59
C HIS A 399 7.18 -4.04 29.23
N LEU A 400 6.09 -3.27 29.19
CA LEU A 400 5.70 -2.43 28.05
C LEU A 400 6.33 -1.04 28.18
N ARG A 401 6.96 -0.56 27.10
CA ARG A 401 7.59 0.75 27.05
C ARG A 401 7.30 1.45 25.75
N GLN A 402 6.96 2.72 25.80
CA GLN A 402 6.93 3.61 24.63
C GLN A 402 8.37 3.99 24.24
N ILE A 403 8.71 3.85 22.95
CA ILE A 403 10.03 4.19 22.40
C ILE A 403 10.04 5.62 21.88
N THR A 404 8.95 6.04 21.21
CA THR A 404 8.81 7.37 20.59
C THR A 404 7.65 8.13 21.20
N GLU A 405 7.78 9.45 21.34
CA GLU A 405 6.77 10.35 21.92
C GLU A 405 6.70 11.65 21.08
N HIS A 406 6.47 11.49 19.76
CA HIS A 406 6.45 12.65 18.85
C HIS A 406 5.07 13.30 18.72
N GLY A 407 4.00 12.61 19.11
CA GLY A 407 2.63 13.07 18.89
C GLY A 407 2.25 13.11 17.40
N GLY A 408 2.89 12.26 16.61
CA GLY A 408 2.82 12.26 15.16
C GLY A 408 2.43 10.92 14.55
N SER A 409 2.78 10.75 13.30
CA SER A 409 2.69 9.49 12.58
C SER A 409 4.10 8.88 12.49
N VAL A 410 4.29 7.73 13.14
CA VAL A 410 5.56 7.01 13.19
C VAL A 410 5.42 5.66 12.50
N SER A 411 6.42 5.31 11.69
CA SER A 411 6.69 3.94 11.26
C SER A 411 8.14 3.59 11.55
N ALA A 412 8.47 2.30 11.66
CA ALA A 412 9.81 1.87 12.06
C ALA A 412 10.27 0.61 11.33
N VAL A 413 11.59 0.43 11.27
CA VAL A 413 12.28 -0.77 10.79
C VAL A 413 13.47 -1.02 11.70
N GLY A 414 13.73 -2.28 12.07
CA GLY A 414 14.85 -2.67 12.93
C GLY A 414 14.42 -3.20 14.29
N SER A 415 15.35 -3.23 15.23
CA SER A 415 15.17 -3.72 16.60
C SER A 415 15.42 -2.62 17.62
N VAL A 416 15.32 -2.94 18.91
CA VAL A 416 15.67 -1.99 19.99
C VAL A 416 17.15 -1.59 19.98
N ASP A 417 18.04 -2.41 19.42
CA ASP A 417 19.47 -2.14 19.35
C ASP A 417 19.84 -1.21 18.19
N CYS A 418 19.06 -1.23 17.12
CA CYS A 418 19.16 -0.26 16.03
C CYS A 418 17.80 -0.11 15.35
N LEU A 419 17.18 1.04 15.57
CA LEU A 419 15.84 1.37 15.06
C LEU A 419 15.90 2.57 14.13
N MET A 420 15.47 2.37 12.89
CA MET A 420 15.14 3.48 11.99
C MET A 420 13.66 3.82 12.18
N THR A 421 13.36 5.09 12.45
CA THR A 421 12.00 5.62 12.51
C THR A 421 11.79 6.69 11.45
N ARG A 422 10.66 6.61 10.74
CA ARG A 422 10.13 7.71 9.94
C ARG A 422 9.10 8.44 10.80
N VAL A 423 9.35 9.70 11.05
CA VAL A 423 8.53 10.56 11.93
C VAL A 423 7.96 11.72 11.13
N SER A 424 6.67 11.95 11.26
CA SER A 424 6.00 13.14 10.71
C SER A 424 4.98 13.67 11.72
N THR A 425 4.92 14.99 11.92
CA THR A 425 3.96 15.63 12.83
C THR A 425 3.20 16.75 12.12
N LEU A 426 2.23 17.36 12.79
CA LEU A 426 1.51 18.53 12.26
C LEU A 426 2.39 19.81 12.18
N GLU A 427 3.51 19.84 12.88
CA GLU A 427 4.47 20.96 12.89
C GLU A 427 5.56 20.81 11.83
N MET A 428 5.79 19.58 11.34
CA MET A 428 6.84 19.26 10.38
C MET A 428 6.35 19.42 8.93
N ASP A 429 7.13 20.11 8.09
CA ASP A 429 6.81 20.26 6.66
C ASP A 429 7.03 18.97 5.85
N ARG A 430 7.89 18.09 6.34
CA ARG A 430 8.21 16.78 5.75
C ARG A 430 8.64 15.79 6.82
N ALA A 431 8.61 14.50 6.51
CA ALA A 431 9.05 13.47 7.42
C ALA A 431 10.57 13.52 7.66
N GLU A 432 10.99 13.14 8.87
CA GLU A 432 12.37 12.85 9.23
C GLU A 432 12.60 11.33 9.34
N PHE A 433 13.80 10.91 8.96
CA PHE A 433 14.23 9.52 8.99
C PHE A 433 15.39 9.42 10.00
N ILE A 434 15.11 8.81 11.14
CA ILE A 434 16.01 8.84 12.31
C ILE A 434 16.47 7.43 12.59
N VAL A 435 17.77 7.19 12.59
CA VAL A 435 18.39 5.94 13.04
C VAL A 435 18.88 6.14 14.47
N THR A 436 18.40 5.32 15.38
CA THR A 436 18.76 5.37 16.80
C THR A 436 19.33 4.03 17.22
N SER A 437 20.50 4.06 17.84
CA SER A 437 21.13 2.95 18.56
C SER A 437 21.44 3.39 20.01
N PRO A 438 21.86 2.48 20.90
CA PRO A 438 22.25 2.87 22.25
C PRO A 438 23.36 3.93 22.32
N GLU A 439 24.22 3.98 21.31
CA GLU A 439 25.42 4.85 21.29
C GLU A 439 25.30 6.04 20.33
N SER A 440 24.30 6.05 19.43
CA SER A 440 24.23 7.08 18.39
C SER A 440 22.80 7.40 17.96
N ARG A 441 22.63 8.60 17.43
CA ARG A 441 21.40 9.05 16.75
C ARG A 441 21.78 9.85 15.52
N HIS A 442 21.32 9.38 14.35
CA HIS A 442 21.57 10.03 13.07
C HIS A 442 20.28 10.27 12.33
N VAL A 443 20.25 11.34 11.53
CA VAL A 443 19.14 11.64 10.62
C VAL A 443 19.61 11.36 9.21
N ILE A 444 18.93 10.46 8.52
CA ILE A 444 19.16 10.21 7.09
C ILE A 444 18.57 11.39 6.31
N ALA A 445 19.36 11.98 5.44
CA ALA A 445 18.93 13.12 4.65
C ALA A 445 17.80 12.74 3.69
N SER A 446 16.71 13.51 3.68
CA SER A 446 15.69 13.45 2.63
C SER A 446 15.99 14.49 1.57
N HIS A 447 16.01 14.07 0.30
CA HIS A 447 16.17 14.93 -0.87
C HIS A 447 14.80 15.34 -1.48
N ALA A 448 13.69 14.94 -0.85
CA ALA A 448 12.37 15.31 -1.29
C ALA A 448 12.16 16.83 -1.27
N GLU A 449 11.37 17.32 -2.20
CA GLU A 449 11.02 18.74 -2.21
C GLU A 449 10.08 19.09 -1.07
N THR A 450 10.23 20.30 -0.54
CA THR A 450 9.24 20.87 0.36
C THR A 450 8.04 21.35 -0.46
N SER A 451 6.83 21.08 0.03
CA SER A 451 5.59 21.48 -0.62
C SER A 451 5.50 23.00 -0.79
N LEU A 452 5.00 23.45 -1.96
CA LEU A 452 4.66 24.86 -2.21
C LEU A 452 3.47 25.35 -1.38
N VAL A 453 2.67 24.43 -0.83
CA VAL A 453 1.57 24.74 0.08
C VAL A 453 1.90 24.26 1.48
N GLN A 454 1.43 24.99 2.49
CA GLN A 454 1.63 24.63 3.90
C GLN A 454 0.28 24.37 4.55
N PRO A 455 -0.07 23.12 4.87
CA PRO A 455 -1.39 22.81 5.42
C PRO A 455 -1.72 23.53 6.71
N ASN A 456 -2.82 24.26 6.69
CA ASN A 456 -3.48 24.88 7.85
C ASN A 456 -4.59 23.92 8.31
N VAL A 457 -4.19 22.86 9.01
CA VAL A 457 -5.04 21.75 9.38
C VAL A 457 -5.21 21.67 10.90
N ARG A 458 -6.41 21.34 11.34
CA ARG A 458 -6.71 20.93 12.71
C ARG A 458 -7.45 19.61 12.72
N ILE A 459 -7.16 18.74 13.69
CA ILE A 459 -7.81 17.46 13.87
C ILE A 459 -8.75 17.56 15.08
N VAL A 460 -9.96 17.09 14.93
CA VAL A 460 -11.01 17.05 15.98
C VAL A 460 -11.73 15.71 15.97
N ALA A 461 -12.35 15.33 17.07
CA ALA A 461 -13.26 14.19 17.16
C ALA A 461 -14.70 14.69 17.18
N VAL A 462 -15.54 14.17 16.28
CA VAL A 462 -16.92 14.65 16.06
C VAL A 462 -17.93 13.58 16.49
N GLY A 463 -19.05 14.02 17.03
CA GLY A 463 -20.18 13.19 17.38
C GLY A 463 -19.96 12.26 18.57
N ALA A 464 -20.95 11.42 18.83
CA ALA A 464 -20.92 10.43 19.90
C ALA A 464 -19.89 9.33 19.64
N SER A 465 -19.72 8.95 18.37
CA SER A 465 -18.77 7.94 17.89
C SER A 465 -17.33 8.45 17.83
N LYS A 466 -17.08 9.73 18.17
CA LYS A 466 -15.74 10.35 18.14
C LYS A 466 -15.05 10.18 16.78
N ILE A 467 -15.77 10.47 15.69
CA ILE A 467 -15.28 10.39 14.32
C ILE A 467 -14.06 11.30 14.19
N PRO A 468 -12.86 10.80 13.81
CA PRO A 468 -11.71 11.64 13.53
C PRO A 468 -11.95 12.49 12.30
N VAL A 469 -11.75 13.79 12.42
CA VAL A 469 -11.96 14.75 11.32
C VAL A 469 -10.79 15.72 11.24
N ALA A 470 -10.19 15.83 10.06
CA ALA A 470 -9.26 16.89 9.72
C ALA A 470 -9.99 17.99 8.96
N ILE A 471 -9.89 19.23 9.42
CA ILE A 471 -10.44 20.42 8.77
C ILE A 471 -9.28 21.26 8.27
N VAL A 472 -9.23 21.51 6.98
CA VAL A 472 -8.18 22.30 6.31
C VAL A 472 -8.80 23.59 5.79
N LEU A 473 -8.19 24.71 6.13
CA LEU A 473 -8.72 26.05 5.89
C LEU A 473 -7.80 26.84 4.95
N PRO A 474 -8.35 27.70 4.07
CA PRO A 474 -7.54 28.56 3.23
C PRO A 474 -6.70 29.54 4.07
N HIS A 475 -5.57 29.94 3.51
CA HIS A 475 -4.70 30.94 4.13
C HIS A 475 -5.31 32.36 4.06
N ASP A 476 -6.11 32.63 3.03
CA ASP A 476 -6.86 33.88 2.94
C ASP A 476 -8.07 33.83 3.88
N GLY A 477 -7.93 34.45 5.05
CA GLY A 477 -8.88 34.37 6.16
C GLY A 477 -10.15 35.22 6.04
N ASN A 478 -10.32 35.97 4.95
CA ASN A 478 -11.35 37.01 4.84
C ASN A 478 -12.67 36.56 4.18
N ALA A 479 -12.72 35.39 3.58
CA ALA A 479 -13.95 34.91 2.94
C ALA A 479 -14.90 34.30 3.96
N ALA A 480 -16.11 34.83 4.04
CA ALA A 480 -17.24 34.26 4.77
C ALA A 480 -18.02 33.32 3.82
N GLN A 481 -18.58 32.22 4.33
CA GLN A 481 -19.45 31.30 3.61
C GLN A 481 -18.75 30.63 2.40
N LEU A 482 -17.71 29.84 2.72
CA LEU A 482 -16.99 29.02 1.74
C LEU A 482 -17.72 27.71 1.45
N PRO A 483 -17.80 27.25 0.19
CA PRO A 483 -18.27 25.90 -0.12
C PRO A 483 -17.37 24.85 0.57
N VAL A 484 -17.96 23.71 0.88
CA VAL A 484 -17.26 22.62 1.58
C VAL A 484 -16.88 21.54 0.59
N LEU A 485 -15.66 21.01 0.72
CA LEU A 485 -15.19 19.86 -0.03
C LEU A 485 -14.84 18.72 0.94
N PHE A 486 -15.60 17.65 0.90
CA PHE A 486 -15.24 16.40 1.57
C PHE A 486 -14.25 15.60 0.69
N ASP A 487 -13.17 15.09 1.30
CA ASP A 487 -12.14 14.29 0.63
C ASP A 487 -11.78 13.03 1.46
N PRO A 488 -12.77 12.19 1.84
CA PRO A 488 -12.53 10.97 2.59
C PRO A 488 -11.97 9.85 1.68
N TYR A 489 -11.32 8.84 2.28
CA TYR A 489 -11.25 7.51 1.68
C TYR A 489 -12.50 6.71 2.09
N GLY A 490 -12.78 6.67 3.39
CA GLY A 490 -14.00 6.11 3.97
C GLY A 490 -14.05 4.59 4.06
N GLY A 491 -13.18 3.89 3.36
CA GLY A 491 -13.16 2.44 3.33
C GLY A 491 -12.38 1.80 4.48
N PRO A 492 -12.64 0.53 4.77
CA PRO A 492 -11.79 -0.29 5.61
C PRO A 492 -10.33 -0.30 5.08
N HIS A 493 -9.37 -0.67 5.93
CA HIS A 493 -7.93 -0.76 5.66
C HIS A 493 -7.18 0.57 5.55
N ALA A 494 -7.80 1.70 5.24
CA ALA A 494 -7.10 2.96 5.05
C ALA A 494 -7.59 4.06 5.96
N GLN A 495 -6.66 4.72 6.64
CA GLN A 495 -6.88 5.89 7.49
C GLN A 495 -6.35 7.14 6.78
N ARG A 496 -7.14 8.21 6.73
CA ARG A 496 -6.77 9.50 6.13
C ARG A 496 -6.48 10.58 7.16
N VAL A 497 -7.12 10.54 8.31
CA VAL A 497 -6.89 11.49 9.40
C VAL A 497 -5.68 11.02 10.20
N VAL A 498 -4.53 11.65 9.98
CA VAL A 498 -3.25 11.31 10.61
C VAL A 498 -2.54 12.57 11.09
N ALA A 499 -1.77 12.48 12.19
CA ALA A 499 -1.00 13.60 12.72
C ALA A 499 0.29 13.83 11.90
N SER A 500 0.11 14.15 10.61
CA SER A 500 1.17 14.43 9.65
C SER A 500 0.75 15.56 8.74
N ARG A 501 1.44 16.72 8.81
CA ARG A 501 1.09 17.89 8.00
C ARG A 501 1.11 17.60 6.51
N SER A 502 2.14 16.91 6.03
CA SER A 502 2.33 16.62 4.60
C SER A 502 1.20 15.77 3.99
N ALA A 503 0.44 15.00 4.80
CA ALA A 503 -0.72 14.24 4.34
C ALA A 503 -1.85 15.13 3.80
N TYR A 504 -1.84 16.42 4.13
CA TYR A 504 -2.90 17.38 3.76
C TYR A 504 -2.49 18.36 2.66
N ASN A 505 -1.37 18.14 1.98
CA ASN A 505 -0.89 19.05 0.92
C ASN A 505 -1.91 19.28 -0.20
N SER A 506 -2.52 18.21 -0.74
CA SER A 506 -3.54 18.34 -1.78
C SER A 506 -4.84 18.97 -1.24
N ALA A 507 -5.21 18.67 0.00
CA ALA A 507 -6.36 19.29 0.65
C ALA A 507 -6.15 20.80 0.86
N GLN A 508 -4.93 21.22 1.25
CA GLN A 508 -4.58 22.64 1.35
C GLN A 508 -4.67 23.35 0.02
N TRP A 509 -4.17 22.69 -1.06
CA TRP A 509 -4.28 23.30 -2.37
C TRP A 509 -5.75 23.56 -2.77
N PHE A 510 -6.66 22.63 -2.52
CA PHE A 510 -8.09 22.87 -2.73
C PHE A 510 -8.64 23.93 -1.78
N ALA A 511 -8.18 23.96 -0.53
CA ALA A 511 -8.61 25.00 0.41
C ALA A 511 -8.22 26.39 -0.09
N ASP A 512 -7.01 26.57 -0.60
CA ASP A 512 -6.52 27.84 -1.14
C ASP A 512 -7.22 28.24 -2.46
N GLN A 513 -8.00 27.32 -3.06
CA GLN A 513 -8.92 27.62 -4.17
C GLN A 513 -10.32 28.07 -3.69
N GLY A 514 -10.51 28.26 -2.38
CA GLY A 514 -11.73 28.82 -1.80
C GLY A 514 -12.69 27.81 -1.22
N PHE A 515 -12.21 26.66 -0.72
CA PHE A 515 -13.02 25.65 -0.05
C PHE A 515 -12.65 25.51 1.45
N VAL A 516 -13.61 25.11 2.27
CA VAL A 516 -13.32 24.40 3.52
C VAL A 516 -13.16 22.93 3.18
N VAL A 517 -11.97 22.34 3.33
CA VAL A 517 -11.75 20.93 3.02
C VAL A 517 -11.86 20.10 4.28
N VAL A 518 -12.64 19.01 4.21
CA VAL A 518 -12.93 18.13 5.34
C VAL A 518 -12.57 16.69 4.97
N ILE A 519 -11.81 16.05 5.85
CA ILE A 519 -11.47 14.63 5.72
C ILE A 519 -11.97 13.95 6.99
N ALA A 520 -12.82 12.93 6.86
CA ALA A 520 -13.39 12.21 7.99
C ALA A 520 -13.14 10.71 7.86
N ASP A 521 -12.66 10.10 8.94
CA ASP A 521 -12.47 8.65 9.06
C ASP A 521 -13.69 8.04 9.77
N ASN A 522 -14.62 7.54 8.97
CA ASN A 522 -15.90 6.97 9.40
C ASN A 522 -15.80 5.55 9.96
N ALA A 523 -16.92 4.93 10.24
CA ALA A 523 -17.05 3.51 10.57
C ALA A 523 -16.31 2.63 9.54
N GLY A 524 -15.68 1.56 10.00
CA GLY A 524 -14.82 0.69 9.20
C GLY A 524 -13.35 1.13 9.14
N THR A 525 -13.04 2.42 9.32
CA THR A 525 -11.65 2.92 9.30
C THR A 525 -10.86 2.38 10.49
N PRO A 526 -9.61 1.88 10.29
CA PRO A 526 -8.82 1.28 11.36
C PRO A 526 -8.33 2.29 12.40
N GLY A 527 -8.04 1.80 13.61
CA GLY A 527 -7.42 2.58 14.69
C GLY A 527 -8.34 2.95 15.84
N ARG A 528 -9.66 2.85 15.66
CA ARG A 528 -10.67 3.13 16.72
C ARG A 528 -11.15 1.87 17.46
N GLY A 529 -10.46 0.75 17.27
CA GLY A 529 -10.82 -0.54 17.85
C GLY A 529 -11.74 -1.38 16.97
N SER A 530 -11.80 -2.68 17.27
CA SER A 530 -12.49 -3.68 16.43
C SER A 530 -14.00 -3.44 16.32
N VAL A 531 -14.64 -2.85 17.32
CA VAL A 531 -16.07 -2.52 17.25
C VAL A 531 -16.37 -1.51 16.14
N CYS A 532 -15.52 -0.50 16.00
CA CYS A 532 -15.66 0.49 14.92
C CYS A 532 -15.33 -0.12 13.56
N GLU A 533 -14.27 -0.92 13.48
CA GLU A 533 -13.86 -1.58 12.24
C GLU A 533 -14.96 -2.53 11.73
N ARG A 534 -15.62 -3.27 12.62
CA ARG A 534 -16.68 -4.23 12.28
C ARG A 534 -18.05 -3.64 12.04
N ALA A 535 -18.25 -2.34 12.27
CA ALA A 535 -19.53 -1.68 12.03
C ALA A 535 -19.97 -1.73 10.55
N VAL A 536 -19.08 -2.07 9.63
CA VAL A 536 -19.35 -2.24 8.19
C VAL A 536 -19.65 -3.68 7.79
N LEU A 537 -19.73 -4.62 8.73
CA LEU A 537 -20.08 -6.01 8.43
C LEU A 537 -21.49 -6.07 7.84
N ASN A 538 -21.62 -6.67 6.67
CA ASN A 538 -22.81 -6.78 5.82
C ASN A 538 -23.36 -5.43 5.27
N ASP A 539 -22.68 -4.31 5.51
CA ASP A 539 -23.09 -3.01 4.96
C ASP A 539 -21.91 -2.03 4.80
N LEU A 540 -21.34 -1.96 3.61
CA LEU A 540 -20.30 -1.00 3.26
C LEU A 540 -20.84 0.39 2.89
N ALA A 541 -22.17 0.62 2.96
CA ALA A 541 -22.82 1.83 2.50
C ALA A 541 -23.34 2.72 3.64
N ALA A 542 -24.34 2.25 4.40
CA ALA A 542 -25.05 3.11 5.34
C ALA A 542 -24.16 3.61 6.48
N PRO A 543 -23.42 2.78 7.24
CA PRO A 543 -22.65 3.27 8.38
C PRO A 543 -21.53 4.23 7.95
N VAL A 544 -20.97 4.03 6.75
CA VAL A 544 -19.95 4.89 6.18
C VAL A 544 -20.49 6.26 5.79
N LEU A 545 -21.65 6.28 5.10
CA LEU A 545 -22.31 7.51 4.66
C LEU A 545 -22.91 8.31 5.83
N ASP A 546 -23.51 7.63 6.79
CA ASP A 546 -24.15 8.26 7.95
C ASP A 546 -23.12 9.04 8.79
N ASP A 547 -21.92 8.50 9.01
CA ASP A 547 -20.84 9.21 9.68
C ASP A 547 -20.42 10.47 8.91
N GLN A 548 -20.32 10.42 7.56
CA GLN A 548 -20.01 11.61 6.75
C GLN A 548 -21.10 12.68 6.90
N VAL A 549 -22.36 12.28 6.92
CA VAL A 549 -23.52 13.19 7.12
C VAL A 549 -23.49 13.81 8.52
N GLU A 550 -23.18 13.03 9.57
CA GLU A 550 -23.00 13.54 10.93
C GLU A 550 -21.93 14.64 10.99
N VAL A 551 -20.82 14.43 10.28
CA VAL A 551 -19.73 15.42 10.21
C VAL A 551 -20.20 16.70 9.50
N VAL A 552 -20.95 16.62 8.37
CA VAL A 552 -21.51 17.80 7.70
C VAL A 552 -22.41 18.59 8.65
N GLN A 553 -23.29 17.90 9.39
CA GLN A 553 -24.21 18.55 10.33
C GLN A 553 -23.46 19.25 11.48
N ALA A 554 -22.38 18.64 11.98
CA ALA A 554 -21.56 19.24 13.02
C ALA A 554 -20.71 20.42 12.54
N LEU A 555 -20.38 20.45 11.23
CA LEU A 555 -19.44 21.40 10.66
C LEU A 555 -19.86 22.85 10.81
N ALA A 556 -21.16 23.15 10.73
CA ALA A 556 -21.69 24.50 10.90
C ALA A 556 -21.32 25.14 12.26
N GLN A 557 -21.17 24.30 13.30
CA GLN A 557 -20.74 24.75 14.63
C GLN A 557 -19.22 24.74 14.78
N LEU A 558 -18.54 23.78 14.15
CA LEU A 558 -17.08 23.62 14.22
C LEU A 558 -16.33 24.66 13.41
N GLU A 559 -16.88 25.06 12.27
CA GLU A 559 -16.29 26.05 11.34
C GLU A 559 -17.39 26.95 10.75
N PRO A 560 -17.66 28.10 11.39
CA PRO A 560 -18.75 29.02 10.96
C PRO A 560 -18.60 29.58 9.55
N ARG A 561 -17.43 29.48 8.93
CA ARG A 561 -17.20 29.90 7.53
C ARG A 561 -17.70 28.88 6.52
N ALA A 562 -17.93 27.63 6.94
CA ALA A 562 -18.39 26.57 6.06
C ALA A 562 -19.85 26.79 5.64
N ASP A 563 -20.09 26.85 4.36
CA ASP A 563 -21.42 26.91 3.75
C ASP A 563 -21.93 25.48 3.50
N ILE A 564 -22.63 24.89 4.46
CA ILE A 564 -23.17 23.54 4.35
C ILE A 564 -24.33 23.40 3.36
N SER A 565 -24.78 24.49 2.71
CA SER A 565 -25.70 24.44 1.59
C SER A 565 -24.98 24.18 0.24
N ARG A 566 -23.64 24.17 0.23
CA ARG A 566 -22.81 23.92 -0.93
C ARG A 566 -21.69 22.94 -0.57
N VAL A 567 -22.04 21.65 -0.45
CA VAL A 567 -21.11 20.58 -0.08
C VAL A 567 -20.82 19.71 -1.29
N GLY A 568 -19.55 19.63 -1.68
CA GLY A 568 -19.04 18.65 -2.63
C GLY A 568 -18.33 17.51 -1.92
N ILE A 569 -18.24 16.36 -2.57
CA ILE A 569 -17.46 15.21 -2.11
C ILE A 569 -16.62 14.67 -3.28
N ARG A 570 -15.38 14.30 -2.98
CA ARG A 570 -14.52 13.63 -3.95
C ARG A 570 -13.83 12.43 -3.31
N GLY A 571 -13.47 11.45 -4.10
CA GLY A 571 -12.69 10.32 -3.62
C GLY A 571 -12.21 9.42 -4.75
N TRP A 572 -11.34 8.48 -4.41
CA TRP A 572 -10.76 7.49 -5.32
C TRP A 572 -10.99 6.09 -4.77
N SER A 573 -11.22 5.09 -5.65
CA SER A 573 -11.46 3.71 -5.25
C SER A 573 -12.68 3.59 -4.34
N PHE A 574 -12.57 3.10 -3.11
CA PHE A 574 -13.66 3.14 -2.12
C PHE A 574 -14.17 4.58 -1.89
N GLY A 575 -13.27 5.58 -1.84
CA GLY A 575 -13.67 6.98 -1.76
C GLY A 575 -14.48 7.45 -2.97
N GLY A 576 -14.21 6.89 -4.15
CA GLY A 576 -15.02 7.10 -5.34
C GLY A 576 -16.41 6.49 -5.23
N TYR A 577 -16.50 5.27 -4.69
CA TYR A 577 -17.77 4.64 -4.31
C TYR A 577 -18.57 5.53 -3.35
N LEU A 578 -17.93 5.96 -2.25
CA LEU A 578 -18.56 6.81 -1.24
C LEU A 578 -19.02 8.16 -1.83
N ALA A 579 -18.23 8.76 -2.73
CA ALA A 579 -18.61 10.03 -3.37
C ALA A 579 -19.84 9.87 -4.26
N ALA A 580 -19.92 8.83 -5.07
CA ALA A 580 -21.10 8.54 -5.89
C ALA A 580 -22.31 8.16 -5.04
N LEU A 581 -22.13 7.33 -4.01
CA LEU A 581 -23.16 6.95 -3.04
C LEU A 581 -23.77 8.18 -2.35
N ALA A 582 -22.89 9.10 -1.89
CA ALA A 582 -23.29 10.30 -1.16
C ALA A 582 -24.20 11.20 -1.97
N VAL A 583 -23.83 11.51 -3.23
CA VAL A 583 -24.63 12.40 -4.07
C VAL A 583 -25.94 11.75 -4.54
N MET A 584 -25.98 10.42 -4.63
CA MET A 584 -27.21 9.69 -4.99
C MET A 584 -28.14 9.50 -3.80
N ARG A 585 -27.64 8.98 -2.65
CA ARG A 585 -28.50 8.70 -1.49
C ARG A 585 -28.78 9.91 -0.61
N ARG A 586 -27.83 10.85 -0.53
CA ARG A 586 -27.90 12.03 0.33
C ARG A 586 -27.67 13.33 -0.46
N GLY A 587 -28.38 13.48 -1.62
CA GLY A 587 -28.42 14.71 -2.39
C GLY A 587 -29.02 15.90 -1.63
N ASP A 588 -29.68 15.67 -0.49
CA ASP A 588 -30.07 16.71 0.47
C ASP A 588 -28.89 17.31 1.25
N VAL A 589 -27.74 16.63 1.25
CA VAL A 589 -26.52 17.02 1.97
C VAL A 589 -25.36 17.28 1.02
N PHE A 590 -25.17 16.42 0.00
CA PHE A 590 -24.06 16.50 -0.95
C PHE A 590 -24.57 16.98 -2.32
N HIS A 591 -24.01 18.09 -2.81
CA HIS A 591 -24.54 18.84 -3.95
C HIS A 591 -23.68 18.68 -5.22
N ALA A 592 -22.53 18.00 -5.14
CA ALA A 592 -21.69 17.61 -6.27
C ALA A 592 -20.76 16.46 -5.86
N ALA A 593 -20.42 15.57 -6.80
CA ALA A 593 -19.48 14.48 -6.51
C ALA A 593 -18.48 14.25 -7.64
N ILE A 594 -17.25 13.91 -7.25
CA ILE A 594 -16.20 13.38 -8.14
C ILE A 594 -15.86 11.96 -7.65
N ALA A 595 -16.15 10.98 -8.47
CA ALA A 595 -15.94 9.57 -8.20
C ALA A 595 -14.82 9.03 -9.11
N GLY A 596 -13.60 8.93 -8.56
CA GLY A 596 -12.44 8.39 -9.25
C GLY A 596 -12.33 6.87 -9.03
N ALA A 597 -12.19 6.10 -10.12
CA ALA A 597 -12.11 4.64 -10.12
C ALA A 597 -13.07 3.99 -9.10
N PRO A 598 -14.38 4.36 -9.10
CA PRO A 598 -15.30 3.90 -8.07
C PRO A 598 -15.60 2.42 -8.20
N VAL A 599 -15.66 1.69 -7.08
CA VAL A 599 -16.38 0.42 -7.02
C VAL A 599 -17.87 0.74 -7.08
N THR A 600 -18.61 0.22 -8.03
CA THR A 600 -20.04 0.55 -8.22
C THR A 600 -20.97 -0.63 -7.94
N ASP A 601 -20.42 -1.82 -8.06
CA ASP A 601 -21.04 -3.08 -7.67
C ASP A 601 -19.96 -4.02 -7.11
N TRP A 602 -20.11 -4.42 -5.88
CA TRP A 602 -19.12 -5.23 -5.18
C TRP A 602 -18.94 -6.65 -5.73
N ARG A 603 -19.86 -7.12 -6.59
CA ARG A 603 -19.71 -8.41 -7.33
C ARG A 603 -18.60 -8.36 -8.38
N LEU A 604 -18.16 -7.16 -8.77
CA LEU A 604 -17.05 -6.96 -9.71
C LEU A 604 -15.71 -6.71 -9.01
N TYR A 605 -15.67 -6.81 -7.68
CA TYR A 605 -14.43 -6.69 -6.92
C TYR A 605 -14.01 -8.04 -6.35
N ASP A 606 -12.78 -8.16 -5.86
CA ASP A 606 -12.19 -9.46 -5.52
C ASP A 606 -12.84 -10.18 -4.34
N THR A 607 -12.57 -11.49 -4.27
CA THR A 607 -13.12 -12.39 -3.25
C THR A 607 -12.71 -12.01 -1.83
N HIS A 608 -11.43 -11.72 -1.60
CA HIS A 608 -10.92 -11.57 -0.24
C HIS A 608 -11.40 -10.27 0.41
N TYR A 609 -11.25 -9.13 -0.28
CA TYR A 609 -11.76 -7.86 0.24
C TYR A 609 -13.27 -7.92 0.42
N THR A 610 -13.98 -8.31 -0.61
CA THR A 610 -15.43 -8.17 -0.66
C THR A 610 -16.15 -9.17 0.24
N GLU A 611 -15.77 -10.45 0.19
CA GLU A 611 -16.40 -11.49 0.98
C GLU A 611 -16.11 -11.38 2.48
N ARG A 612 -15.03 -10.70 2.87
CA ARG A 612 -14.76 -10.34 4.27
C ARG A 612 -15.92 -9.55 4.87
N TYR A 613 -16.43 -8.58 4.12
CA TYR A 613 -17.44 -7.64 4.62
C TYR A 613 -18.87 -8.03 4.27
N LEU A 614 -19.09 -8.58 3.07
CA LEU A 614 -20.42 -8.83 2.52
C LEU A 614 -20.79 -10.32 2.44
N GLY A 615 -19.85 -11.22 2.77
CA GLY A 615 -20.02 -12.66 2.61
C GLY A 615 -19.92 -13.12 1.14
N ASN A 616 -20.16 -14.42 0.88
CA ASN A 616 -20.14 -14.95 -0.47
C ASN A 616 -21.48 -14.69 -1.17
N PRO A 617 -21.52 -13.96 -2.30
CA PRO A 617 -22.77 -13.60 -2.99
C PRO A 617 -23.51 -14.80 -3.58
N SER A 618 -22.83 -15.92 -3.80
CA SER A 618 -23.48 -17.15 -4.25
C SER A 618 -24.30 -17.83 -3.16
N LEU A 619 -24.10 -17.48 -1.88
CA LEU A 619 -24.84 -17.97 -0.73
C LEU A 619 -25.91 -16.97 -0.28
N ASP A 620 -25.57 -15.67 -0.22
CA ASP A 620 -26.48 -14.58 0.11
C ASP A 620 -26.08 -13.30 -0.62
N ASP A 621 -26.92 -12.85 -1.54
CA ASP A 621 -26.71 -11.67 -2.38
C ASP A 621 -27.29 -10.38 -1.78
N SER A 622 -27.93 -10.44 -0.62
CA SER A 622 -28.70 -9.32 -0.03
C SER A 622 -27.82 -8.12 0.28
N ALA A 623 -26.65 -8.34 0.89
CA ALA A 623 -25.69 -7.27 1.23
C ALA A 623 -25.11 -6.61 -0.04
N TYR A 624 -24.83 -7.38 -1.08
CA TYR A 624 -24.36 -6.86 -2.37
C TYR A 624 -25.42 -5.99 -3.04
N THR A 625 -26.67 -6.43 -3.02
CA THR A 625 -27.80 -5.67 -3.55
C THR A 625 -28.00 -4.37 -2.78
N ALA A 626 -27.92 -4.39 -1.45
CA ALA A 626 -28.10 -3.20 -0.61
C ALA A 626 -27.00 -2.14 -0.80
N THR A 627 -25.78 -2.57 -1.14
CA THR A 627 -24.61 -1.70 -1.29
C THR A 627 -24.29 -1.32 -2.74
N SER A 628 -24.96 -1.93 -3.73
CA SER A 628 -24.76 -1.62 -5.16
C SER A 628 -25.33 -0.25 -5.52
N LEU A 629 -24.51 0.59 -6.17
CA LEU A 629 -24.93 1.90 -6.68
C LEU A 629 -25.95 1.81 -7.81
N MET A 630 -26.07 0.66 -8.46
CA MET A 630 -27.01 0.46 -9.58
C MET A 630 -28.46 0.64 -9.15
N ASN A 631 -28.77 0.44 -7.87
CA ASN A 631 -30.10 0.60 -7.33
C ASN A 631 -30.45 2.07 -7.03
N ASP A 632 -29.44 2.94 -6.98
CA ASP A 632 -29.58 4.35 -6.59
C ASP A 632 -29.56 5.31 -7.79
N VAL A 633 -29.41 4.81 -9.03
CA VAL A 633 -29.25 5.66 -10.22
C VAL A 633 -30.42 6.65 -10.44
N SER A 634 -31.66 6.26 -10.06
CA SER A 634 -32.84 7.11 -10.22
C SER A 634 -32.86 8.31 -9.30
N THR A 635 -32.11 8.28 -8.20
CA THR A 635 -32.07 9.34 -7.17
C THR A 635 -31.07 10.45 -7.48
N LEU A 636 -30.15 10.26 -8.44
CA LEU A 636 -29.17 11.29 -8.81
C LEU A 636 -29.86 12.55 -9.32
N ASN A 637 -29.66 13.69 -8.65
CA ASN A 637 -30.18 14.99 -9.04
C ASN A 637 -29.14 16.11 -9.02
N HIS A 638 -27.90 15.78 -8.74
CA HIS A 638 -26.76 16.70 -8.61
C HIS A 638 -25.63 16.31 -9.57
N PRO A 639 -24.70 17.23 -9.89
CA PRO A 639 -23.55 16.94 -10.75
C PRO A 639 -22.70 15.77 -10.23
N LEU A 640 -22.42 14.83 -11.13
CA LEU A 640 -21.52 13.69 -10.89
C LEU A 640 -20.49 13.60 -12.02
N LEU A 641 -19.20 13.57 -11.64
CA LEU A 641 -18.08 13.28 -12.54
C LEU A 641 -17.50 11.92 -12.19
N LEU A 642 -17.55 10.98 -13.12
CA LEU A 642 -16.88 9.69 -13.07
C LEU A 642 -15.51 9.80 -13.75
N ILE A 643 -14.44 9.36 -13.11
CA ILE A 643 -13.08 9.33 -13.65
C ILE A 643 -12.57 7.90 -13.56
N HIS A 644 -12.02 7.31 -14.65
CA HIS A 644 -11.54 5.95 -14.59
C HIS A 644 -10.36 5.70 -15.54
N GLY A 645 -9.31 5.05 -15.03
CA GLY A 645 -8.22 4.50 -15.83
C GLY A 645 -8.68 3.28 -16.62
N LEU A 646 -8.52 3.27 -17.93
CA LEU A 646 -9.01 2.17 -18.77
C LEU A 646 -8.12 0.92 -18.71
N ALA A 647 -6.90 1.05 -18.15
CA ALA A 647 -5.98 -0.06 -17.90
C ALA A 647 -5.97 -0.51 -16.42
N ASP A 648 -7.00 -0.12 -15.65
CA ASP A 648 -7.14 -0.49 -14.25
C ASP A 648 -7.43 -1.99 -14.12
N ASP A 649 -6.49 -2.73 -13.51
CA ASP A 649 -6.56 -4.17 -13.29
C ASP A 649 -7.02 -4.55 -11.89
N ASN A 650 -7.29 -3.56 -11.04
CA ASN A 650 -7.80 -3.72 -9.69
C ASN A 650 -9.30 -3.39 -9.62
N VAL A 651 -9.66 -2.12 -9.82
CA VAL A 651 -11.05 -1.70 -9.99
C VAL A 651 -11.30 -1.54 -11.50
N VAL A 652 -11.78 -2.57 -12.14
CA VAL A 652 -11.89 -2.59 -13.60
C VAL A 652 -12.83 -1.50 -14.13
N ALA A 653 -12.55 -0.95 -15.32
CA ALA A 653 -13.32 0.14 -15.91
C ALA A 653 -14.81 -0.19 -16.09
N ALA A 654 -15.18 -1.48 -16.09
CA ALA A 654 -16.56 -1.95 -16.14
C ALA A 654 -17.45 -1.32 -15.06
N HIS A 655 -16.92 -1.05 -13.86
CA HIS A 655 -17.64 -0.35 -12.80
C HIS A 655 -18.21 0.99 -13.26
N SER A 656 -17.36 1.89 -13.75
CA SER A 656 -17.81 3.21 -14.22
C SER A 656 -18.65 3.15 -15.48
N LEU A 657 -18.35 2.24 -16.40
CA LEU A 657 -19.09 2.10 -17.65
C LEU A 657 -20.50 1.56 -17.42
N GLN A 658 -20.69 0.60 -16.53
CA GLN A 658 -22.00 0.06 -16.16
C GLN A 658 -22.84 1.12 -15.43
N LEU A 659 -22.25 1.83 -14.45
CA LEU A 659 -22.95 2.93 -13.76
C LEU A 659 -23.36 4.03 -14.74
N SER A 660 -22.47 4.45 -15.64
CA SER A 660 -22.78 5.46 -16.67
C SER A 660 -23.94 5.01 -17.57
N SER A 661 -23.92 3.76 -18.03
CA SER A 661 -25.02 3.20 -18.83
C SER A 661 -26.36 3.20 -18.08
N ALA A 662 -26.35 2.83 -16.81
CA ALA A 662 -27.54 2.81 -15.97
C ALA A 662 -28.09 4.23 -15.71
N LEU A 663 -27.22 5.20 -15.42
CA LEU A 663 -27.58 6.61 -15.27
C LEU A 663 -28.17 7.19 -16.54
N LEU A 664 -27.57 6.90 -17.69
CA LEU A 664 -28.10 7.34 -18.99
C LEU A 664 -29.48 6.75 -19.26
N ALA A 665 -29.66 5.46 -18.99
CA ALA A 665 -30.96 4.78 -19.15
C ALA A 665 -32.04 5.37 -18.21
N ALA A 666 -31.64 5.83 -17.01
CA ALA A 666 -32.53 6.53 -16.07
C ALA A 666 -32.74 8.02 -16.40
N GLY A 667 -32.14 8.54 -17.49
CA GLY A 667 -32.25 9.95 -17.87
C GLY A 667 -31.52 10.91 -16.93
N LYS A 668 -30.44 10.44 -16.26
CA LYS A 668 -29.67 11.21 -15.28
C LYS A 668 -28.40 11.78 -15.91
N PRO A 669 -28.28 13.11 -16.07
CA PRO A 669 -27.08 13.75 -16.59
C PRO A 669 -25.88 13.50 -15.67
N HIS A 670 -24.75 13.14 -16.26
CA HIS A 670 -23.47 12.94 -15.58
C HIS A 670 -22.32 13.13 -16.57
N GLU A 671 -21.10 13.21 -16.07
CA GLU A 671 -19.88 13.33 -16.87
C GLU A 671 -18.99 12.10 -16.66
N VAL A 672 -18.28 11.70 -17.71
CA VAL A 672 -17.29 10.60 -17.64
C VAL A 672 -15.99 11.07 -18.26
N LEU A 673 -14.89 10.92 -17.50
CA LEU A 673 -13.52 11.17 -17.94
C LEU A 673 -12.76 9.84 -17.98
N PRO A 674 -12.71 9.16 -19.15
CA PRO A 674 -11.88 7.97 -19.31
C PRO A 674 -10.40 8.38 -19.47
N LEU A 675 -9.49 7.66 -18.81
CA LEU A 675 -8.05 7.88 -18.88
C LEU A 675 -7.40 6.67 -19.59
N SER A 676 -7.07 6.83 -20.88
CA SER A 676 -6.46 5.77 -21.68
C SER A 676 -5.03 5.48 -21.23
N GLY A 677 -4.65 4.20 -21.12
CA GLY A 677 -3.33 3.75 -20.70
C GLY A 677 -3.00 4.04 -19.22
N VAL A 678 -4.00 4.42 -18.43
CA VAL A 678 -3.88 4.70 -16.99
C VAL A 678 -4.43 3.53 -16.19
N THR A 679 -3.66 3.06 -15.21
CA THR A 679 -4.03 2.00 -14.27
C THR A 679 -4.82 2.56 -13.09
N HIS A 680 -4.93 1.80 -11.99
CA HIS A 680 -5.55 2.28 -10.74
C HIS A 680 -4.80 3.49 -10.16
N MET A 681 -3.50 3.58 -10.41
CA MET A 681 -2.68 4.77 -10.13
C MET A 681 -2.67 5.72 -11.34
N THR A 682 -2.31 6.99 -11.08
CA THR A 682 -2.11 8.01 -12.11
C THR A 682 -0.65 8.49 -12.07
N PRO A 683 0.34 7.65 -12.43
CA PRO A 683 1.75 8.00 -12.27
C PRO A 683 2.25 8.98 -13.34
N GLN A 684 1.53 9.13 -14.46
CA GLN A 684 1.95 9.99 -15.54
C GLN A 684 1.82 11.47 -15.13
N GLU A 685 2.93 12.19 -15.18
CA GLU A 685 3.06 13.57 -14.70
C GLU A 685 1.98 14.51 -15.27
N ILE A 686 1.80 14.52 -16.60
CA ILE A 686 0.81 15.38 -17.26
C ILE A 686 -0.62 15.00 -16.84
N VAL A 687 -0.90 13.72 -16.67
CA VAL A 687 -2.22 13.24 -16.22
C VAL A 687 -2.48 13.69 -14.78
N ALA A 688 -1.55 13.47 -13.88
CA ALA A 688 -1.68 13.82 -12.47
C ALA A 688 -1.88 15.33 -12.25
N GLU A 689 -1.11 16.18 -12.96
CA GLU A 689 -1.25 17.65 -12.91
C GLU A 689 -2.64 18.09 -13.40
N ASN A 690 -3.00 17.69 -14.63
CA ASN A 690 -4.24 18.16 -15.25
C ASN A 690 -5.50 17.55 -14.60
N LEU A 691 -5.37 16.38 -13.97
CA LEU A 691 -6.47 15.75 -13.24
C LEU A 691 -6.89 16.59 -12.02
N LEU A 692 -5.92 17.16 -11.28
CA LEU A 692 -6.22 18.09 -10.17
C LEU A 692 -6.93 19.37 -10.70
N LEU A 693 -6.43 19.94 -11.78
CA LEU A 693 -7.02 21.14 -12.39
C LEU A 693 -8.44 20.88 -12.92
N HIS A 694 -8.66 19.73 -13.54
CA HIS A 694 -9.97 19.34 -14.05
C HIS A 694 -11.00 19.14 -12.94
N GLN A 695 -10.59 18.48 -11.84
CA GLN A 695 -11.43 18.32 -10.65
C GLN A 695 -11.79 19.67 -10.02
N LEU A 696 -10.83 20.59 -9.89
CA LEU A 696 -11.08 21.92 -9.40
C LEU A 696 -12.12 22.66 -10.27
N HIS A 697 -11.94 22.63 -11.59
CA HIS A 697 -12.87 23.27 -12.52
C HIS A 697 -14.30 22.71 -12.40
N PHE A 698 -14.44 21.39 -12.26
CA PHE A 698 -15.73 20.75 -12.02
C PHE A 698 -16.38 21.24 -10.72
N LEU A 699 -15.64 21.29 -9.61
CA LEU A 699 -16.13 21.73 -8.30
C LEU A 699 -16.57 23.20 -8.33
N GLN A 700 -15.76 24.08 -8.92
CA GLN A 700 -16.06 25.52 -8.99
C GLN A 700 -17.36 25.79 -9.78
N ARG A 701 -17.59 25.13 -10.92
CA ARG A 701 -18.84 25.32 -11.70
C ARG A 701 -20.06 24.64 -11.06
N SER A 702 -19.86 23.63 -10.21
CA SER A 702 -20.95 22.87 -9.59
C SER A 702 -21.40 23.44 -8.25
N LEU A 703 -20.50 24.09 -7.51
CA LEU A 703 -20.75 24.63 -6.16
C LEU A 703 -20.74 26.17 -6.13
N GLY A 704 -20.32 26.83 -7.17
CA GLY A 704 -20.34 28.28 -7.34
C GLY A 704 -19.16 28.97 -6.70
#